data_ea6ec709489f52e064a41ee2a9ef89a3
#
_entry.id   ea6ec709489f52e064a41ee2a9ef89a3
#
_cell.length_a   1.000
_cell.length_b   1.000
_cell.length_c   1.000
_cell.angle_alpha   90.00
_cell.angle_beta   90.00
_cell.angle_gamma   90.00
#
_symmetry.space_group_name_H-M   'P 1'
#
loop_
_entity.id
_entity.type
_entity.pdbx_description
1 polymer ?
#
loop_
_entity_poly.entity_id
_entity_poly.type
_entity_poly.pdbx_seq_one_letter_code
_entity_poly.pdbx_strand_id
1 'polypeptide(L)'
;MLFHDLMRLFLKSHIIIVLFISTVYCAKVWSSDRNSNTTSQSIQLKTQGDTLSFELTGQNDWNYDLKRTIEKNQTKVLLTVKGIESENYDRIKNIKNPFITGIKVIPNALDGKKQIEFTLSSNKVETFDYLTDYPSKLIVDFYFNEKFKAADNNNESYDGKTASSPSKVVASKKAVAVVANSKNQNKPARTPANDYLHIDDFDSSADSAGEKIDLKAGLFIGSNDQLSRFKLKTFELASTDGRKAPVDYFISYTILNRPFGFWTKMKENSPDYQILVENTDENKQIRLIKKLFDKKRILVLRQTTEWFANKYPQSKYLEIAYAMTADSFIEAWKKENKAQDYDTAQLYYKKLMDNYPKSALFERTSLAVGFYELDKQNYLSAMRKFKSHSEQTEFKNNNSKYYADLGMAYCLAKLNKTEDAIKLTEEIEAAVQDPLTKSEAAFRKGDFLMAAEKYMAAKDQYNSAFEKYPQFAKLYPNGVFNKMEALFRLDLNKEAHAAALDFMQLFSRHDYAPYAMTRLGELIEILGAPQEKAVGAYLETHFRYGDSPKTIIARLHLLSTRMKGMKDIELKNTIDKMNELAQKSDLENIEQFKSTMISDGYVRRKEFDQAIKTLVNFYQVSPSKKNSEQVTNRIKNSIYNYIQFLSEGGRNKDVLKVYKLYSDNWIRKQERADTFYYLGKAYQSAGAYSEALKKYNLAEQKLLSERAPASISVSEAAMPKIEELYLTQAQSLFEQNNFQSAEQTLDKIKNPEALSPADQIARVNLASYLYEKRGDNESALRYLSEVVRVWKAQPDLVTDSAIRAAQLWNKIEKPQRGIEMLDDMLQEKISINNVRKIYHAKSDIAIEAKLSDVAIKSLAYIVNPQADSVATNQDIAREKYQLGELYFEKGEMKKAEDTWSSFADKDDKFWSQLANEKMKSAQWQDEYKKYLKRIPAAVGVQ
;
A
#
# COMPACT_ATOMS: atom_id res chain seq x y z
N MET A 1 -38.23 53.08 3.75
CA MET A 1 -38.13 52.65 2.34
C MET A 1 -36.85 53.15 1.68
N LEU A 2 -36.37 54.34 1.97
CA LEU A 2 -35.13 54.89 1.35
C LEU A 2 -33.84 54.21 1.80
N PHE A 3 -33.77 53.58 2.96
CA PHE A 3 -32.55 52.95 3.51
C PHE A 3 -32.33 51.55 2.91
N HIS A 4 -33.38 50.91 2.43
CA HIS A 4 -33.30 49.56 1.83
C HIS A 4 -32.86 49.64 0.37
N ASP A 5 -33.20 50.70 -0.35
CA ASP A 5 -32.79 50.92 -1.74
C ASP A 5 -31.34 51.43 -1.84
N LEU A 6 -30.86 52.20 -0.87
CA LEU A 6 -29.45 52.58 -0.79
C LEU A 6 -28.53 51.40 -0.52
N MET A 7 -28.93 50.45 0.36
CA MET A 7 -28.17 49.22 0.60
C MET A 7 -28.11 48.31 -0.62
N ARG A 8 -29.16 48.22 -1.41
CA ARG A 8 -29.17 47.45 -2.67
C ARG A 8 -28.30 48.05 -3.75
N LEU A 9 -28.19 49.38 -3.84
CA LEU A 9 -27.26 50.04 -4.74
C LEU A 9 -25.79 49.82 -4.31
N PHE A 10 -25.53 49.90 -3.01
CA PHE A 10 -24.19 49.67 -2.48
C PHE A 10 -23.70 48.24 -2.65
N LEU A 11 -24.57 47.22 -2.44
CA LEU A 11 -24.22 45.83 -2.73
C LEU A 11 -24.00 45.55 -4.21
N LYS A 12 -24.79 46.15 -5.11
CA LYS A 12 -24.59 45.97 -6.56
C LYS A 12 -23.31 46.62 -7.07
N SER A 13 -22.90 47.77 -6.54
CA SER A 13 -21.64 48.40 -6.92
C SER A 13 -20.41 47.64 -6.44
N HIS A 14 -20.44 47.01 -5.26
CA HIS A 14 -19.34 46.23 -4.77
C HIS A 14 -19.18 44.87 -5.48
N ILE A 15 -20.28 44.25 -5.93
CA ILE A 15 -20.24 43.01 -6.72
C ILE A 15 -19.67 43.31 -8.12
N ILE A 16 -19.98 44.46 -8.73
CA ILE A 16 -19.42 44.85 -10.03
C ILE A 16 -17.91 45.18 -9.90
N ILE A 17 -17.48 45.82 -8.81
CA ILE A 17 -16.07 46.09 -8.58
C ILE A 17 -15.27 44.82 -8.31
N VAL A 18 -15.81 43.86 -7.54
CA VAL A 18 -15.17 42.56 -7.31
C VAL A 18 -15.11 41.73 -8.60
N LEU A 19 -16.14 41.75 -9.43
CA LEU A 19 -16.10 41.08 -10.73
C LEU A 19 -15.13 41.77 -11.71
N PHE A 20 -15.00 43.09 -11.69
CA PHE A 20 -14.04 43.80 -12.52
C PHE A 20 -12.58 43.58 -12.05
N ILE A 21 -12.35 43.51 -10.74
CA ILE A 21 -11.03 43.20 -10.17
C ILE A 21 -10.66 41.73 -10.45
N SER A 22 -11.60 40.80 -10.37
CA SER A 22 -11.33 39.38 -10.69
C SER A 22 -11.09 39.17 -12.20
N THR A 23 -11.79 39.88 -13.10
CA THR A 23 -11.54 39.77 -14.56
C THR A 23 -10.23 40.48 -14.97
N VAL A 24 -9.83 41.56 -14.34
CA VAL A 24 -8.55 42.24 -14.59
C VAL A 24 -7.38 41.40 -13.99
N TYR A 25 -7.59 40.70 -12.88
CA TYR A 25 -6.59 39.79 -12.32
C TYR A 25 -6.45 38.51 -13.16
N CYS A 26 -7.55 37.95 -13.64
CA CYS A 26 -7.50 36.81 -14.59
C CYS A 26 -6.89 37.22 -15.94
N ALA A 27 -7.18 38.43 -16.47
CA ALA A 27 -6.59 38.91 -17.70
C ALA A 27 -5.09 39.24 -17.56
N LYS A 28 -4.64 39.67 -16.37
CA LYS A 28 -3.21 39.91 -16.09
C LYS A 28 -2.43 38.61 -15.83
N VAL A 29 -3.08 37.55 -15.35
CA VAL A 29 -2.47 36.23 -15.21
C VAL A 29 -2.45 35.50 -16.56
N TRP A 30 -3.36 35.86 -17.51
CA TRP A 30 -3.36 35.27 -18.86
C TRP A 30 -2.51 36.05 -19.90
N SER A 31 -2.04 37.27 -19.59
CA SER A 31 -1.17 38.04 -20.48
C SER A 31 0.30 38.10 -20.10
N SER A 32 0.70 37.51 -18.93
CA SER A 32 2.11 37.49 -18.48
C SER A 32 2.84 36.18 -18.75
N ASP A 33 2.16 35.14 -19.28
CA ASP A 33 2.81 33.87 -19.60
C ASP A 33 2.88 33.56 -21.12
N ARG A 34 3.07 34.60 -21.94
CA ARG A 34 3.59 34.44 -23.29
C ARG A 34 5.02 35.00 -23.40
N ASN A 35 5.85 34.67 -22.42
CA ASN A 35 7.28 34.64 -22.65
C ASN A 35 7.70 33.18 -22.68
N SER A 36 8.02 32.76 -23.89
CA SER A 36 8.65 31.51 -24.23
C SER A 36 9.86 31.24 -23.33
N ASN A 37 9.66 30.62 -22.18
CA ASN A 37 10.71 29.78 -21.60
C ASN A 37 10.81 28.57 -22.52
N THR A 38 11.61 28.71 -23.59
CA THR A 38 12.22 27.57 -24.26
C THR A 38 13.06 26.86 -23.19
N THR A 39 12.45 25.89 -22.51
CA THR A 39 13.19 24.91 -21.74
C THR A 39 14.14 24.25 -22.73
N SER A 40 15.43 24.59 -22.66
CA SER A 40 16.46 24.00 -23.53
C SER A 40 16.36 22.49 -23.40
N GLN A 41 16.21 21.81 -24.52
CA GLN A 41 16.18 20.35 -24.52
C GLN A 41 17.48 19.83 -23.92
N SER A 42 17.40 18.88 -23.00
CA SER A 42 18.55 18.24 -22.42
C SER A 42 18.49 16.73 -22.57
N ILE A 43 19.67 16.14 -22.72
CA ILE A 43 19.85 14.69 -22.84
C ILE A 43 20.70 14.24 -21.67
N GLN A 44 20.26 13.19 -21.02
CA GLN A 44 21.00 12.56 -19.93
C GLN A 44 21.03 11.05 -20.14
N LEU A 45 22.18 10.44 -19.86
CA LEU A 45 22.33 9.02 -19.78
C LEU A 45 22.72 8.67 -18.34
N LYS A 46 21.90 7.86 -17.67
CA LYS A 46 22.13 7.44 -16.28
C LYS A 46 22.33 5.95 -16.22
N THR A 47 23.36 5.51 -15.52
CA THR A 47 23.58 4.08 -15.26
C THR A 47 23.36 3.81 -13.79
N GLN A 48 22.50 2.84 -13.49
CA GLN A 48 22.20 2.41 -12.13
C GLN A 48 22.17 0.88 -12.08
N GLY A 49 23.26 0.29 -11.60
CA GLY A 49 23.45 -1.16 -11.61
C GLY A 49 23.48 -1.71 -13.04
N ASP A 50 22.56 -2.61 -13.33
CA ASP A 50 22.35 -3.26 -14.64
C ASP A 50 21.33 -2.53 -15.54
N THR A 51 20.94 -1.32 -15.18
CA THR A 51 20.00 -0.49 -15.94
C THR A 51 20.71 0.74 -16.51
N LEU A 52 20.45 1.02 -17.77
CA LEU A 52 20.88 2.21 -18.46
C LEU A 52 19.62 3.00 -18.87
N SER A 53 19.47 4.22 -18.35
CA SER A 53 18.36 5.12 -18.67
C SER A 53 18.82 6.21 -19.63
N PHE A 54 18.13 6.32 -20.75
CA PHE A 54 18.28 7.42 -21.71
C PHE A 54 17.11 8.39 -21.52
N GLU A 55 17.38 9.62 -21.10
CA GLU A 55 16.38 10.64 -20.81
C GLU A 55 16.48 11.81 -21.80
N LEU A 56 15.37 12.14 -22.44
CA LEU A 56 15.16 13.37 -23.22
C LEU A 56 14.21 14.28 -22.48
N THR A 57 14.63 15.52 -22.17
CA THR A 57 13.80 16.51 -21.46
C THR A 57 13.53 17.71 -22.38
N GLY A 58 12.37 18.33 -22.30
CA GLY A 58 12.12 19.65 -22.90
C GLY A 58 11.01 19.77 -23.93
N GLN A 59 10.19 18.75 -24.13
CA GLN A 59 8.95 18.86 -24.92
C GLN A 59 7.71 18.65 -24.05
N ASN A 60 6.61 19.29 -24.40
CA ASN A 60 5.33 19.09 -23.71
C ASN A 60 4.56 17.90 -24.26
N ASP A 61 4.86 17.47 -25.49
CA ASP A 61 4.22 16.32 -26.15
C ASP A 61 5.25 15.56 -26.99
N TRP A 62 5.58 14.34 -26.54
CA TRP A 62 6.54 13.48 -27.22
C TRP A 62 5.81 12.50 -28.13
N ASN A 63 5.90 12.69 -29.44
CA ASN A 63 5.42 11.72 -30.43
C ASN A 63 6.59 10.81 -30.84
N TYR A 64 6.60 9.57 -30.36
CA TYR A 64 7.69 8.62 -30.58
C TYR A 64 7.18 7.20 -30.84
N ASP A 65 8.04 6.36 -31.39
CA ASP A 65 7.86 4.92 -31.58
C ASP A 65 9.18 4.21 -31.24
N LEU A 66 9.11 3.10 -30.51
CA LEU A 66 10.28 2.32 -30.08
C LEU A 66 10.18 0.89 -30.63
N LYS A 67 11.21 0.47 -31.39
CA LYS A 67 11.30 -0.89 -31.92
C LYS A 67 12.58 -1.58 -31.47
N ARG A 68 12.46 -2.81 -30.99
CA ARG A 68 13.58 -3.63 -30.56
C ARG A 68 13.79 -4.80 -31.53
N THR A 69 15.05 -5.02 -31.92
CA THR A 69 15.46 -6.15 -32.74
C THR A 69 16.63 -6.87 -32.03
N ILE A 70 16.49 -8.18 -31.83
CA ILE A 70 17.53 -9.01 -31.20
C ILE A 70 18.35 -9.69 -32.30
N GLU A 71 19.66 -9.45 -32.30
CA GLU A 71 20.63 -10.12 -33.13
C GLU A 71 21.43 -11.13 -32.32
N LYS A 72 22.24 -12.00 -32.98
CA LYS A 72 22.91 -13.15 -32.31
C LYS A 72 23.65 -12.78 -31.02
N ASN A 73 24.31 -11.62 -30.95
CA ASN A 73 25.13 -11.19 -29.82
C ASN A 73 24.82 -9.79 -29.30
N GLN A 74 23.85 -9.09 -29.86
CA GLN A 74 23.54 -7.69 -29.50
C GLN A 74 22.05 -7.41 -29.71
N THR A 75 21.56 -6.40 -28.98
CA THR A 75 20.21 -5.88 -29.17
C THR A 75 20.28 -4.51 -29.84
N LYS A 76 19.50 -4.31 -30.89
CA LYS A 76 19.31 -3.01 -31.54
C LYS A 76 17.98 -2.41 -31.14
N VAL A 77 17.97 -1.19 -30.73
CA VAL A 77 16.79 -0.44 -30.34
C VAL A 77 16.69 0.80 -31.22
N LEU A 78 15.61 0.89 -31.98
CA LEU A 78 15.33 1.98 -32.88
C LEU A 78 14.28 2.89 -32.23
N LEU A 79 14.71 4.07 -31.79
CA LEU A 79 13.82 5.13 -31.28
C LEU A 79 13.52 6.11 -32.41
N THR A 80 12.25 6.20 -32.81
CA THR A 80 11.75 7.17 -33.78
C THR A 80 11.05 8.28 -33.01
N VAL A 81 11.56 9.51 -33.04
CA VAL A 81 11.02 10.61 -32.24
C VAL A 81 10.94 11.90 -33.05
N LYS A 82 9.87 12.71 -32.83
CA LYS A 82 9.66 14.02 -33.48
C LYS A 82 10.11 15.13 -32.52
N GLY A 83 10.72 16.17 -33.07
CA GLY A 83 10.95 17.44 -32.36
C GLY A 83 12.27 17.52 -31.55
N ILE A 84 13.24 16.63 -31.77
CA ILE A 84 14.58 16.79 -31.20
C ILE A 84 15.35 17.87 -32.00
N GLU A 85 15.97 18.79 -31.25
CA GLU A 85 16.82 19.85 -31.83
C GLU A 85 18.06 19.28 -32.48
N SER A 86 18.55 19.89 -33.55
CA SER A 86 19.69 19.38 -34.35
C SER A 86 20.94 19.23 -33.51
N GLU A 87 21.21 20.13 -32.58
CA GLU A 87 22.33 20.15 -31.68
C GLU A 87 22.35 18.94 -30.72
N ASN A 88 21.19 18.47 -30.34
CA ASN A 88 21.04 17.31 -29.46
C ASN A 88 21.36 15.97 -30.17
N TYR A 89 21.17 15.88 -31.49
CA TYR A 89 21.59 14.68 -32.24
C TYR A 89 23.11 14.48 -32.25
N ASP A 90 23.89 15.57 -32.31
CA ASP A 90 25.33 15.48 -32.24
C ASP A 90 25.81 15.10 -30.84
N ARG A 91 25.11 15.55 -29.80
CA ARG A 91 25.36 15.08 -28.43
C ARG A 91 25.05 13.60 -28.27
N ILE A 92 23.95 13.11 -28.84
CA ILE A 92 23.57 11.68 -28.80
C ILE A 92 24.63 10.79 -29.46
N LYS A 93 25.14 11.18 -30.63
CA LYS A 93 26.19 10.42 -31.35
C LYS A 93 27.46 10.26 -30.56
N ASN A 94 27.79 11.23 -29.73
CA ASN A 94 29.06 11.28 -28.97
C ASN A 94 28.97 10.63 -27.59
N ILE A 95 27.83 10.04 -27.22
CA ILE A 95 27.64 9.35 -25.93
C ILE A 95 28.51 8.08 -25.92
N LYS A 96 29.39 8.00 -24.94
CA LYS A 96 30.18 6.81 -24.66
C LYS A 96 29.67 6.17 -23.37
N ASN A 97 29.30 4.91 -23.46
CA ASN A 97 28.83 4.13 -22.30
C ASN A 97 29.19 2.66 -22.53
N PRO A 98 29.67 1.92 -21.53
CA PRO A 98 30.07 0.52 -21.68
C PRO A 98 28.95 -0.43 -22.12
N PHE A 99 27.70 -0.05 -21.90
CA PHE A 99 26.51 -0.82 -22.31
C PHE A 99 26.10 -0.57 -23.76
N ILE A 100 26.61 0.48 -24.41
CA ILE A 100 26.29 0.86 -25.78
C ILE A 100 27.51 0.66 -26.68
N THR A 101 27.41 -0.25 -27.64
CA THR A 101 28.45 -0.52 -28.62
C THR A 101 28.39 0.42 -29.83
N GLY A 102 27.24 1.06 -30.08
CA GLY A 102 27.12 2.04 -31.15
C GLY A 102 25.81 2.81 -31.10
N ILE A 103 25.86 4.05 -31.54
CA ILE A 103 24.67 4.91 -31.73
C ILE A 103 24.71 5.43 -33.16
N LYS A 104 23.63 5.22 -33.92
CA LYS A 104 23.45 5.77 -35.27
C LYS A 104 22.23 6.68 -35.29
N VAL A 105 22.38 7.86 -35.84
CA VAL A 105 21.24 8.75 -36.12
C VAL A 105 20.95 8.69 -37.62
N ILE A 106 19.75 8.25 -37.95
CA ILE A 106 19.31 8.06 -39.33
C ILE A 106 18.47 9.29 -39.73
N PRO A 107 18.93 10.09 -40.73
CA PRO A 107 18.37 11.40 -41.02
C PRO A 107 17.03 11.41 -41.78
N ASN A 108 16.46 10.26 -42.10
CA ASN A 108 15.26 10.21 -42.96
C ASN A 108 14.09 9.53 -42.26
N ALA A 109 13.10 10.33 -41.92
CA ALA A 109 11.73 9.86 -41.79
C ALA A 109 10.80 10.82 -42.50
N LEU A 110 9.91 10.35 -43.32
CA LEU A 110 8.68 11.00 -43.74
C LEU A 110 8.00 11.54 -42.47
N ASP A 111 7.55 12.76 -42.43
CA ASP A 111 6.90 13.47 -41.29
C ASP A 111 7.80 14.15 -40.23
N GLY A 112 9.05 14.49 -40.53
CA GLY A 112 9.93 15.24 -39.63
C GLY A 112 10.35 14.50 -38.39
N LYS A 113 10.17 13.17 -38.32
CA LYS A 113 10.68 12.27 -37.30
C LYS A 113 12.08 11.85 -37.66
N LYS A 114 13.00 11.84 -36.69
CA LYS A 114 14.33 11.27 -36.85
C LYS A 114 14.45 9.97 -36.09
N GLN A 115 15.29 9.06 -36.56
CA GLN A 115 15.50 7.73 -35.95
C GLN A 115 16.86 7.68 -35.29
N ILE A 116 16.92 7.15 -34.08
CA ILE A 116 18.13 6.91 -33.30
C ILE A 116 18.19 5.40 -33.07
N GLU A 117 19.22 4.75 -33.62
CA GLU A 117 19.48 3.34 -33.40
C GLU A 117 20.56 3.19 -32.31
N PHE A 118 20.21 2.57 -31.22
CA PHE A 118 21.13 2.14 -30.16
C PHE A 118 21.52 0.68 -30.41
N THR A 119 22.80 0.39 -30.48
CA THR A 119 23.31 -0.98 -30.48
C THR A 119 23.85 -1.28 -29.09
N LEU A 120 23.25 -2.25 -28.41
CA LEU A 120 23.55 -2.58 -27.02
C LEU A 120 24.49 -3.79 -26.96
N SER A 121 25.34 -3.85 -25.93
CA SER A 121 26.42 -4.83 -25.77
C SER A 121 25.96 -6.26 -25.46
N SER A 122 24.68 -6.49 -25.27
CA SER A 122 24.11 -7.81 -24.97
C SER A 122 22.88 -8.08 -25.82
N ASN A 123 22.60 -9.35 -26.10
CA ASN A 123 21.38 -9.81 -26.74
C ASN A 123 20.25 -10.10 -25.74
N LYS A 124 20.53 -10.00 -24.42
CA LYS A 124 19.58 -10.17 -23.33
C LYS A 124 19.25 -8.82 -22.68
N VAL A 125 18.92 -7.82 -23.51
CA VAL A 125 18.55 -6.50 -23.03
C VAL A 125 17.06 -6.30 -23.27
N GLU A 126 16.36 -5.83 -22.25
CA GLU A 126 14.98 -5.40 -22.39
C GLU A 126 14.88 -3.89 -22.34
N THR A 127 13.85 -3.37 -22.99
CA THR A 127 13.64 -1.94 -23.11
C THR A 127 12.29 -1.56 -22.53
N PHE A 128 12.29 -0.50 -21.76
CA PHE A 128 11.08 0.09 -21.22
C PHE A 128 11.10 1.60 -21.48
N ASP A 129 10.01 2.15 -21.97
CA ASP A 129 9.88 3.56 -22.28
C ASP A 129 8.65 4.16 -21.58
N TYR A 130 8.79 5.40 -21.13
CA TYR A 130 7.71 6.14 -20.50
C TYR A 130 7.91 7.63 -20.56
N LEU A 131 6.79 8.35 -20.44
CA LEU A 131 6.78 9.82 -20.40
C LEU A 131 6.56 10.30 -18.97
N THR A 132 7.18 11.42 -18.62
CA THR A 132 6.90 12.16 -17.39
C THR A 132 6.38 13.55 -17.74
N ASP A 133 5.45 14.10 -16.95
CA ASP A 133 4.75 15.33 -17.31
C ASP A 133 5.46 16.60 -16.85
N TYR A 134 6.24 16.57 -15.75
CA TYR A 134 6.94 17.75 -15.23
C TYR A 134 8.29 17.41 -14.58
N PRO A 135 9.41 17.79 -15.16
CA PRO A 135 9.54 18.29 -16.53
C PRO A 135 9.17 17.21 -17.53
N SER A 136 8.60 17.59 -18.67
CA SER A 136 8.27 16.62 -19.71
C SER A 136 9.53 15.93 -20.20
N LYS A 137 9.59 14.60 -20.01
CA LYS A 137 10.72 13.77 -20.41
C LYS A 137 10.22 12.51 -21.09
N LEU A 138 10.92 12.13 -22.14
CA LEU A 138 10.89 10.78 -22.67
C LEU A 138 12.05 10.00 -22.05
N ILE A 139 11.75 8.92 -21.35
CA ILE A 139 12.75 8.06 -20.70
C ILE A 139 12.69 6.70 -21.39
N VAL A 140 13.85 6.20 -21.79
CA VAL A 140 14.02 4.85 -22.34
C VAL A 140 15.04 4.10 -21.48
N ASP A 141 14.58 3.10 -20.76
CA ASP A 141 15.39 2.26 -19.89
C ASP A 141 15.78 0.97 -20.60
N PHE A 142 17.05 0.62 -20.52
CA PHE A 142 17.62 -0.62 -21.03
C PHE A 142 18.05 -1.48 -19.85
N TYR A 143 17.45 -2.66 -19.68
CA TYR A 143 17.74 -3.61 -18.62
C TYR A 143 18.60 -4.76 -19.15
N PHE A 144 19.79 -4.95 -18.54
CA PHE A 144 20.72 -5.99 -18.93
C PHE A 144 20.58 -7.20 -18.02
N ASN A 145 20.19 -8.35 -18.57
CA ASN A 145 19.93 -9.59 -17.83
C ASN A 145 21.20 -10.41 -17.49
N GLU A 146 22.40 -9.86 -17.67
CA GLU A 146 23.65 -10.48 -17.26
C GLU A 146 24.32 -9.60 -16.21
N LYS A 147 24.85 -10.22 -15.13
CA LYS A 147 25.65 -9.51 -14.13
C LYS A 147 26.94 -8.99 -14.78
N PHE A 148 26.92 -7.80 -15.30
CA PHE A 148 28.13 -7.09 -15.67
C PHE A 148 28.87 -6.73 -14.38
N LYS A 149 30.07 -7.29 -14.19
CA LYS A 149 31.05 -6.72 -13.26
C LYS A 149 31.44 -5.37 -13.83
N ALA A 150 30.99 -4.29 -13.21
CA ALA A 150 31.51 -2.96 -13.47
C ALA A 150 33.00 -3.00 -13.16
N ALA A 151 33.81 -2.67 -14.15
CA ALA A 151 35.22 -2.41 -13.92
C ALA A 151 35.31 -1.13 -13.07
N ASP A 152 35.74 -1.27 -11.82
CA ASP A 152 36.11 -0.14 -10.97
C ASP A 152 37.20 0.66 -11.65
N ASN A 153 36.86 1.85 -12.14
CA ASN A 153 37.84 2.85 -12.53
C ASN A 153 38.44 3.52 -11.29
N ASN A 154 39.36 2.88 -10.65
CA ASN A 154 40.39 3.57 -9.85
C ASN A 154 41.67 3.60 -10.64
N ASN A 155 42.12 4.81 -10.99
CA ASN A 155 43.41 5.11 -11.49
C ASN A 155 44.50 4.51 -10.58
N GLU A 156 45.34 3.62 -11.16
CA GLU A 156 46.75 3.63 -10.90
C GLU A 156 47.48 2.88 -12.01
N SER A 157 48.40 3.57 -12.63
CA SER A 157 49.35 3.11 -13.61
C SER A 157 50.25 1.99 -13.05
N TYR A 158 50.49 0.91 -13.75
CA TYR A 158 51.84 0.40 -14.00
C TYR A 158 51.89 -0.71 -15.04
N ASP A 159 52.96 -0.67 -15.77
CA ASP A 159 53.43 -1.46 -16.88
C ASP A 159 53.43 -2.99 -16.77
N GLY A 160 53.21 -3.62 -17.91
CA GLY A 160 54.25 -4.57 -18.42
C GLY A 160 53.89 -6.06 -18.39
N LYS A 161 53.66 -6.55 -19.59
CA LYS A 161 54.16 -7.83 -20.17
C LYS A 161 53.40 -9.16 -19.98
N THR A 162 52.94 -9.56 -21.16
CA THR A 162 53.10 -10.86 -21.84
C THR A 162 52.37 -12.10 -21.38
N ALA A 163 51.48 -12.47 -22.29
CA ALA A 163 51.38 -13.75 -23.02
C ALA A 163 50.94 -15.05 -22.31
N SER A 164 49.86 -15.61 -22.64
CA SER A 164 49.70 -16.73 -23.58
C SER A 164 48.37 -17.46 -23.42
N SER A 165 47.75 -17.70 -24.56
CA SER A 165 46.64 -18.63 -24.79
C SER A 165 47.21 -20.08 -24.88
N PRO A 166 46.45 -21.11 -25.27
CA PRO A 166 45.07 -21.53 -25.00
C PRO A 166 44.95 -23.05 -24.72
N SER A 167 43.79 -23.56 -24.41
CA SER A 167 43.29 -24.88 -24.86
C SER A 167 41.88 -25.13 -24.34
N LYS A 168 40.93 -25.24 -25.15
CA LYS A 168 40.38 -26.33 -25.99
C LYS A 168 39.86 -27.55 -25.20
N VAL A 169 38.56 -27.80 -25.41
CA VAL A 169 37.90 -29.09 -25.74
C VAL A 169 37.38 -29.84 -24.50
N VAL A 170 36.16 -30.37 -24.39
CA VAL A 170 35.35 -31.18 -25.33
C VAL A 170 33.93 -31.29 -24.78
N ALA A 171 33.00 -31.35 -25.69
CA ALA A 171 31.59 -31.79 -25.49
C ALA A 171 31.46 -33.28 -25.26
N SER A 172 30.49 -33.70 -24.48
CA SER A 172 29.82 -35.00 -24.80
C SER A 172 28.36 -35.04 -24.33
N LYS A 173 27.54 -35.37 -25.30
CA LYS A 173 26.17 -35.84 -25.18
C LYS A 173 26.15 -37.18 -24.47
N LYS A 174 25.13 -37.44 -23.68
CA LYS A 174 24.39 -38.74 -23.76
C LYS A 174 23.03 -38.62 -23.09
N ALA A 175 22.01 -38.82 -23.89
CA ALA A 175 20.68 -39.20 -23.47
C ALA A 175 20.68 -40.69 -23.10
N VAL A 176 19.96 -41.05 -22.06
CA VAL A 176 19.48 -42.44 -21.86
C VAL A 176 18.07 -42.38 -21.35
N ALA A 177 17.19 -42.98 -22.13
CA ALA A 177 15.83 -43.31 -21.76
C ALA A 177 15.85 -44.66 -21.00
N VAL A 178 15.07 -44.80 -19.96
CA VAL A 178 14.68 -46.09 -19.38
C VAL A 178 13.24 -45.99 -18.84
N VAL A 179 12.34 -46.52 -19.60
CA VAL A 179 11.31 -47.53 -19.44
C VAL A 179 10.71 -47.69 -18.01
N ALA A 180 9.38 -47.65 -18.07
CA ALA A 180 8.39 -47.88 -17.05
C ALA A 180 8.52 -49.22 -16.30
N ASN A 181 8.11 -49.21 -15.04
CA ASN A 181 7.37 -50.34 -14.48
C ASN A 181 6.30 -49.88 -13.47
N SER A 182 5.13 -50.39 -13.75
CA SER A 182 3.88 -50.20 -13.03
C SER A 182 3.89 -50.91 -11.67
N LYS A 183 3.35 -50.23 -10.64
CA LYS A 183 2.55 -50.96 -9.63
C LYS A 183 1.37 -50.08 -9.21
N ASN A 184 0.21 -50.57 -9.55
CA ASN A 184 -1.09 -50.12 -9.08
C ASN A 184 -1.17 -50.09 -7.55
N GLN A 185 -1.52 -48.95 -7.02
CA GLN A 185 -2.32 -48.87 -5.79
C GLN A 185 -3.39 -47.80 -5.99
N ASN A 186 -4.64 -48.23 -5.85
CA ASN A 186 -5.85 -47.44 -5.92
C ASN A 186 -5.77 -46.23 -4.96
N LYS A 187 -5.57 -45.05 -5.52
CA LYS A 187 -5.96 -43.80 -4.86
C LYS A 187 -7.25 -43.33 -5.53
N PRO A 188 -8.22 -42.82 -4.75
CA PRO A 188 -9.44 -42.27 -5.36
C PRO A 188 -9.06 -41.15 -6.33
N ALA A 189 -9.76 -41.12 -7.46
CA ALA A 189 -9.58 -40.14 -8.49
C ALA A 189 -9.65 -38.72 -7.87
N ARG A 190 -8.52 -38.03 -7.86
CA ARG A 190 -8.48 -36.62 -7.51
C ARG A 190 -9.28 -35.85 -8.55
N THR A 191 -10.25 -35.09 -8.11
CA THR A 191 -10.94 -34.13 -8.96
C THR A 191 -9.92 -33.15 -9.53
N PRO A 192 -10.08 -32.66 -10.76
CA PRO A 192 -9.16 -31.70 -11.39
C PRO A 192 -8.95 -30.39 -10.59
N ALA A 193 -9.79 -30.17 -9.58
CA ALA A 193 -9.68 -29.02 -8.67
C ALA A 193 -8.54 -29.14 -7.63
N ASN A 194 -7.95 -30.34 -7.46
CA ASN A 194 -6.93 -30.59 -6.44
C ASN A 194 -5.47 -30.52 -6.94
N ASP A 195 -5.26 -30.25 -8.23
CA ASP A 195 -3.91 -30.09 -8.80
C ASP A 195 -3.46 -28.61 -8.81
N TYR A 196 -4.15 -27.75 -8.05
CA TYR A 196 -3.81 -26.35 -7.96
C TYR A 196 -2.76 -26.10 -6.89
N LEU A 197 -1.93 -25.09 -7.12
CA LEU A 197 -0.94 -24.60 -6.18
C LEU A 197 -1.61 -24.26 -4.85
N HIS A 198 -1.25 -25.03 -3.81
CA HIS A 198 -1.63 -24.68 -2.45
C HIS A 198 -0.76 -23.55 -1.91
N ILE A 199 -1.22 -22.91 -0.84
CA ILE A 199 -0.39 -21.92 -0.09
C ILE A 199 0.95 -22.55 0.31
N ASP A 200 0.98 -23.84 0.57
CA ASP A 200 2.19 -24.60 0.93
C ASP A 200 3.16 -24.80 -0.25
N ASP A 201 2.74 -24.50 -1.50
CA ASP A 201 3.61 -24.48 -2.67
C ASP A 201 4.45 -23.18 -2.77
N PHE A 202 4.22 -22.25 -1.88
CA PHE A 202 5.05 -21.05 -1.74
C PHE A 202 6.25 -21.37 -0.85
N ASP A 203 7.44 -21.26 -1.40
CA ASP A 203 8.70 -21.61 -0.73
C ASP A 203 9.02 -20.63 0.42
N SER A 204 9.05 -21.11 1.66
CA SER A 204 9.44 -20.34 2.85
C SER A 204 10.95 -20.25 3.03
N SER A 205 11.73 -21.05 2.29
CA SER A 205 13.18 -21.17 2.51
C SER A 205 14.03 -20.07 1.88
N ALA A 206 13.42 -19.15 1.18
CA ALA A 206 14.13 -18.16 0.38
C ALA A 206 14.59 -16.92 1.16
N ASP A 207 14.24 -16.81 2.42
CA ASP A 207 14.60 -15.63 3.21
C ASP A 207 16.06 -15.62 3.67
N SER A 208 16.78 -16.74 3.52
CA SER A 208 18.18 -16.84 3.94
C SER A 208 19.17 -16.19 2.97
N ALA A 209 18.77 -15.85 1.76
CA ALA A 209 19.67 -15.37 0.72
C ALA A 209 19.52 -13.89 0.35
N GLY A 210 18.63 -13.14 1.00
CA GLY A 210 18.45 -11.73 0.65
C GLY A 210 18.02 -11.50 -0.81
N GLU A 211 17.44 -12.51 -1.45
CA GLU A 211 16.79 -12.32 -2.74
C GLU A 211 15.59 -11.41 -2.53
N LYS A 212 15.85 -10.13 -2.54
CA LYS A 212 14.82 -9.14 -2.86
C LYS A 212 14.11 -9.68 -4.08
N ILE A 213 12.77 -9.79 -4.02
CA ILE A 213 11.98 -9.96 -5.25
C ILE A 213 12.52 -8.88 -6.16
N ASP A 214 13.24 -9.28 -7.19
CA ASP A 214 13.62 -8.35 -8.22
C ASP A 214 12.31 -7.92 -8.88
N LEU A 215 11.80 -6.78 -8.41
CA LEU A 215 10.59 -6.18 -8.95
C LEU A 215 10.73 -5.97 -10.46
N LYS A 216 11.96 -5.90 -10.95
CA LYS A 216 12.29 -5.82 -12.36
C LYS A 216 12.21 -7.18 -13.04
N ALA A 217 12.63 -8.26 -12.40
CA ALA A 217 12.57 -9.62 -12.96
C ALA A 217 11.15 -10.21 -12.92
N GLY A 218 10.32 -9.80 -11.99
CA GLY A 218 8.88 -10.17 -11.95
C GLY A 218 8.03 -9.47 -13.02
N LEU A 219 8.57 -8.45 -13.66
CA LEU A 219 7.87 -7.61 -14.65
C LEU A 219 7.93 -8.15 -16.09
N PHE A 220 8.34 -9.36 -16.29
CA PHE A 220 8.42 -9.90 -17.62
C PHE A 220 7.18 -10.53 -18.14
N ILE A 221 6.61 -9.80 -18.63
CA ILE A 221 5.35 -9.63 -19.24
C ILE A 221 5.38 -9.93 -20.75
N GLY A 222 6.22 -10.71 -21.18
CA GLY A 222 6.27 -11.03 -22.57
C GLY A 222 5.27 -12.09 -23.01
N SER A 223 4.81 -12.98 -22.16
CA SER A 223 3.90 -14.05 -22.54
C SER A 223 2.95 -14.37 -21.39
N ASN A 224 1.68 -14.49 -21.74
CA ASN A 224 0.60 -14.83 -20.81
C ASN A 224 0.73 -16.23 -20.17
N ASP A 225 1.73 -17.01 -20.52
CA ASP A 225 1.90 -18.39 -20.02
C ASP A 225 2.76 -18.47 -18.76
N GLN A 226 3.05 -17.32 -18.13
CA GLN A 226 4.14 -17.24 -17.16
C GLN A 226 3.76 -16.80 -15.76
N LEU A 227 2.57 -17.20 -15.31
CA LEU A 227 2.35 -17.28 -13.86
C LEU A 227 3.38 -18.22 -13.18
N SER A 228 3.87 -19.21 -13.91
CA SER A 228 4.97 -20.07 -13.45
C SER A 228 6.29 -19.36 -13.18
N ARG A 229 6.48 -18.12 -13.68
CA ARG A 229 7.65 -17.29 -13.36
C ARG A 229 7.44 -16.36 -12.18
N PHE A 230 6.20 -16.05 -11.86
CA PHE A 230 5.83 -15.39 -10.62
C PHE A 230 5.77 -16.48 -9.53
N LYS A 231 6.90 -17.04 -9.18
CA LYS A 231 7.02 -17.87 -7.98
C LYS A 231 6.87 -16.95 -6.78
N LEU A 232 5.64 -16.80 -6.33
CA LEU A 232 5.39 -16.36 -4.97
C LEU A 232 6.03 -17.41 -4.07
N LYS A 233 7.16 -17.08 -3.47
CA LYS A 233 7.81 -17.95 -2.50
C LYS A 233 6.89 -18.07 -1.28
N THR A 234 6.78 -19.26 -0.74
CA THR A 234 6.08 -19.47 0.53
C THR A 234 6.65 -18.54 1.58
N PHE A 235 5.80 -17.86 2.28
CA PHE A 235 6.12 -17.06 3.43
C PHE A 235 5.38 -17.68 4.61
N GLU A 236 6.03 -17.70 5.76
CA GLU A 236 5.31 -17.99 6.99
C GLU A 236 4.21 -16.94 7.13
N LEU A 237 2.99 -17.41 7.05
CA LEU A 237 1.88 -16.59 7.49
C LEU A 237 2.14 -16.34 8.96
N ALA A 238 2.30 -15.08 9.34
CA ALA A 238 2.25 -14.69 10.74
C ALA A 238 1.07 -15.43 11.36
N SER A 239 1.29 -15.97 12.54
CA SER A 239 0.40 -16.92 13.25
C SER A 239 -1.07 -16.71 12.92
N THR A 240 -1.84 -17.76 12.89
CA THR A 240 -3.23 -17.88 12.41
C THR A 240 -4.18 -16.72 12.75
N ASP A 241 -3.81 -15.87 13.70
CA ASP A 241 -4.53 -14.68 14.15
C ASP A 241 -3.89 -13.37 13.69
N GLY A 242 -2.86 -13.44 12.85
CA GLY A 242 -2.11 -12.29 12.34
C GLY A 242 -2.86 -11.43 11.33
N ARG A 243 -4.12 -11.13 11.59
CA ARG A 243 -4.79 -10.01 10.95
C ARG A 243 -4.13 -8.72 11.42
N LYS A 244 -3.23 -8.21 10.60
CA LYS A 244 -3.00 -6.77 10.66
C LYS A 244 -4.32 -6.13 10.28
N ALA A 245 -4.93 -5.42 11.18
CA ALA A 245 -6.15 -4.66 11.08
C ALA A 245 -7.17 -5.12 10.00
N PRO A 246 -8.45 -5.30 10.32
CA PRO A 246 -9.45 -5.66 9.32
C PRO A 246 -9.33 -4.69 8.16
N VAL A 247 -9.25 -5.20 6.96
CA VAL A 247 -9.25 -4.34 5.78
C VAL A 247 -10.67 -3.81 5.66
N ASP A 248 -10.85 -2.57 6.06
CA ASP A 248 -12.17 -1.97 6.25
C ASP A 248 -12.90 -1.72 4.93
N TYR A 249 -12.21 -1.83 3.79
CA TYR A 249 -12.80 -1.50 2.51
C TYR A 249 -12.19 -2.21 1.31
N PHE A 250 -13.07 -2.90 0.53
CA PHE A 250 -12.71 -3.52 -0.75
C PHE A 250 -13.76 -3.23 -1.81
N ILE A 251 -13.30 -3.09 -3.05
CA ILE A 251 -14.18 -3.11 -4.20
C ILE A 251 -14.66 -4.55 -4.41
N SER A 252 -15.95 -4.72 -4.71
CA SER A 252 -16.53 -5.99 -5.10
C SER A 252 -16.39 -6.18 -6.61
N TYR A 253 -15.86 -7.32 -7.01
CA TYR A 253 -15.61 -7.64 -8.41
C TYR A 253 -16.52 -8.74 -8.95
N THR A 254 -17.65 -8.99 -8.34
CA THR A 254 -18.55 -10.09 -8.73
C THR A 254 -18.82 -10.13 -10.22
N ILE A 255 -18.55 -11.27 -10.85
CA ILE A 255 -18.83 -11.50 -12.27
C ILE A 255 -20.25 -12.03 -12.41
N LEU A 256 -21.08 -11.28 -13.09
CA LEU A 256 -22.40 -11.73 -13.48
C LEU A 256 -22.46 -11.82 -15.01
N ASN A 257 -21.91 -12.92 -15.54
CA ASN A 257 -21.88 -13.17 -16.97
C ASN A 257 -23.22 -13.73 -17.47
N ARG A 258 -23.56 -13.36 -18.71
CA ARG A 258 -24.71 -13.99 -19.37
C ARG A 258 -24.48 -15.51 -19.61
N PRO A 259 -25.54 -16.31 -19.74
CA PRO A 259 -25.43 -17.70 -20.10
C PRO A 259 -24.66 -17.91 -21.41
N PHE A 260 -23.76 -18.88 -21.47
CA PHE A 260 -22.84 -19.06 -22.61
C PHE A 260 -23.07 -20.31 -23.48
N GLY A 261 -23.69 -21.35 -22.94
CA GLY A 261 -23.78 -22.64 -23.58
C GLY A 261 -24.40 -22.58 -24.99
N PHE A 262 -25.47 -21.81 -25.13
CA PHE A 262 -26.09 -21.59 -26.43
C PHE A 262 -25.19 -20.80 -27.38
N TRP A 263 -24.50 -19.77 -26.89
CA TRP A 263 -23.58 -18.98 -27.71
C TRP A 263 -22.36 -19.77 -28.19
N THR A 264 -21.85 -20.71 -27.40
CA THR A 264 -20.77 -21.59 -27.79
C THR A 264 -21.21 -22.49 -28.92
N LYS A 265 -22.39 -23.12 -28.79
CA LYS A 265 -23.00 -23.92 -29.85
C LYS A 265 -23.33 -23.11 -31.11
N MET A 266 -23.77 -21.84 -30.96
CA MET A 266 -23.98 -20.96 -32.11
C MET A 266 -22.72 -20.63 -32.87
N LYS A 267 -21.59 -20.43 -32.17
CA LYS A 267 -20.30 -20.16 -32.81
C LYS A 267 -19.76 -21.41 -33.54
N GLU A 268 -19.89 -22.58 -32.91
CA GLU A 268 -19.48 -23.86 -33.49
C GLU A 268 -20.34 -24.29 -34.67
N ASN A 269 -21.65 -24.02 -34.58
CA ASN A 269 -22.65 -24.29 -35.63
C ASN A 269 -23.07 -22.98 -36.30
N SER A 270 -22.12 -22.15 -36.72
CA SER A 270 -22.45 -21.05 -37.64
C SER A 270 -23.29 -21.63 -38.79
N PRO A 271 -24.53 -21.11 -39.06
CA PRO A 271 -25.38 -21.77 -40.02
C PRO A 271 -24.69 -21.78 -41.35
N ASP A 272 -24.37 -22.99 -41.82
CA ASP A 272 -23.93 -23.15 -43.18
C ASP A 272 -25.17 -22.87 -44.03
N TYR A 273 -25.26 -21.64 -44.52
CA TYR A 273 -26.39 -21.24 -45.38
C TYR A 273 -26.31 -22.02 -46.65
N GLN A 274 -26.88 -23.23 -46.66
CA GLN A 274 -26.87 -24.12 -47.78
C GLN A 274 -27.82 -23.63 -48.88
N ILE A 275 -27.28 -23.45 -50.03
CA ILE A 275 -28.02 -23.05 -51.24
C ILE A 275 -27.92 -24.18 -52.24
N LEU A 276 -29.08 -24.72 -52.67
CA LEU A 276 -29.13 -25.78 -53.69
C LEU A 276 -28.48 -25.32 -55.00
N VAL A 277 -27.72 -26.23 -55.63
CA VAL A 277 -27.02 -25.94 -56.89
C VAL A 277 -27.98 -26.20 -58.05
N GLU A 278 -28.93 -25.27 -58.25
CA GLU A 278 -29.82 -25.27 -59.41
C GLU A 278 -29.44 -24.13 -60.31
N ASN A 279 -29.63 -24.24 -61.63
CA ASN A 279 -29.23 -23.19 -62.58
C ASN A 279 -30.41 -22.25 -62.92
N THR A 280 -31.18 -21.85 -61.92
CA THR A 280 -32.27 -20.89 -62.05
C THR A 280 -31.74 -19.49 -61.79
N ASP A 281 -32.44 -18.45 -62.28
CA ASP A 281 -32.07 -17.06 -61.99
C ASP A 281 -32.22 -16.69 -60.51
N GLU A 282 -33.18 -17.29 -59.87
CA GLU A 282 -33.35 -17.20 -58.40
C GLU A 282 -32.14 -17.71 -57.67
N ASN A 283 -31.63 -18.90 -58.02
CA ASN A 283 -30.43 -19.49 -57.42
C ASN A 283 -29.15 -18.69 -57.71
N LYS A 284 -29.07 -18.01 -58.87
CA LYS A 284 -27.93 -17.11 -59.15
C LYS A 284 -27.95 -15.91 -58.19
N GLN A 285 -29.12 -15.37 -57.95
CA GLN A 285 -29.27 -14.17 -57.07
C GLN A 285 -28.99 -14.53 -55.61
N ILE A 286 -29.52 -15.62 -55.08
CA ILE A 286 -29.23 -15.98 -53.70
C ILE A 286 -27.76 -16.36 -53.49
N ARG A 287 -27.07 -16.95 -54.50
CA ARG A 287 -25.60 -17.14 -54.47
C ARG A 287 -24.86 -15.78 -54.51
N LEU A 288 -25.38 -14.77 -55.20
CA LEU A 288 -24.85 -13.43 -55.16
C LEU A 288 -24.99 -12.85 -53.75
N ILE A 289 -26.16 -12.97 -53.11
CA ILE A 289 -26.42 -12.53 -51.75
C ILE A 289 -25.43 -13.20 -50.79
N LYS A 290 -25.24 -14.52 -50.89
CA LYS A 290 -24.25 -15.27 -50.09
C LYS A 290 -22.84 -14.75 -50.31
N LYS A 291 -22.43 -14.52 -51.56
CA LYS A 291 -21.08 -13.96 -51.90
C LYS A 291 -20.89 -12.56 -51.31
N LEU A 292 -21.93 -11.72 -51.26
CA LEU A 292 -21.90 -10.40 -50.63
C LEU A 292 -21.79 -10.50 -49.10
N PHE A 293 -22.51 -11.45 -48.52
CA PHE A 293 -22.41 -11.79 -47.10
C PHE A 293 -20.98 -12.23 -46.73
N ASP A 294 -20.41 -13.21 -47.45
CA ASP A 294 -19.05 -13.72 -47.20
C ASP A 294 -17.98 -12.64 -47.36
N LYS A 295 -18.21 -11.68 -48.32
CA LYS A 295 -17.32 -10.55 -48.56
C LYS A 295 -17.59 -9.34 -47.63
N LYS A 296 -18.53 -9.44 -46.70
CA LYS A 296 -18.93 -8.37 -45.73
C LYS A 296 -19.33 -7.04 -46.42
N ARG A 297 -20.00 -7.11 -47.63
CA ARG A 297 -20.47 -5.97 -48.37
C ARG A 297 -21.89 -5.57 -47.93
N ILE A 298 -22.03 -5.07 -46.71
CA ILE A 298 -23.27 -4.92 -45.95
C ILE A 298 -24.32 -4.08 -46.66
N LEU A 299 -23.97 -2.93 -47.20
CA LEU A 299 -24.96 -2.02 -47.86
C LEU A 299 -25.48 -2.63 -49.16
N VAL A 300 -24.58 -3.23 -49.97
CA VAL A 300 -24.98 -3.88 -51.24
C VAL A 300 -25.76 -5.15 -50.95
N LEU A 301 -25.38 -5.90 -49.92
CA LEU A 301 -26.13 -7.07 -49.45
C LEU A 301 -27.57 -6.68 -49.11
N ARG A 302 -27.80 -5.61 -48.33
CA ARG A 302 -29.14 -5.09 -47.99
C ARG A 302 -29.94 -4.78 -49.25
N GLN A 303 -29.39 -3.96 -50.14
CA GLN A 303 -30.07 -3.56 -51.40
C GLN A 303 -30.43 -4.80 -52.27
N THR A 304 -29.49 -5.75 -52.38
CA THR A 304 -29.72 -6.97 -53.15
C THR A 304 -30.77 -7.86 -52.49
N THR A 305 -30.82 -7.95 -51.17
CA THR A 305 -31.81 -8.72 -50.42
C THR A 305 -33.21 -8.11 -50.57
N GLU A 306 -33.33 -6.78 -50.53
CA GLU A 306 -34.61 -6.08 -50.74
C GLU A 306 -35.12 -6.24 -52.19
N TRP A 307 -34.22 -6.09 -53.16
CA TRP A 307 -34.56 -6.39 -54.57
C TRP A 307 -34.99 -7.83 -54.75
N PHE A 308 -34.27 -8.83 -54.14
CA PHE A 308 -34.59 -10.25 -54.22
C PHE A 308 -35.97 -10.53 -53.62
N ALA A 309 -36.29 -9.94 -52.47
CA ALA A 309 -37.59 -10.08 -51.79
C ALA A 309 -38.75 -9.55 -52.66
N ASN A 310 -38.54 -8.44 -53.33
CA ASN A 310 -39.54 -7.86 -54.23
C ASN A 310 -39.74 -8.69 -55.50
N LYS A 311 -38.68 -9.23 -56.06
CA LYS A 311 -38.74 -9.99 -57.29
C LYS A 311 -39.21 -11.46 -57.11
N TYR A 312 -38.86 -12.07 -55.99
CA TYR A 312 -39.17 -13.46 -55.66
C TYR A 312 -39.87 -13.56 -54.28
N PRO A 313 -41.07 -13.01 -54.10
CA PRO A 313 -41.74 -12.92 -52.82
C PRO A 313 -42.16 -14.26 -52.24
N GLN A 314 -42.17 -15.32 -53.03
CA GLN A 314 -42.49 -16.70 -52.60
C GLN A 314 -41.22 -17.59 -52.54
N SER A 315 -40.04 -17.01 -52.61
CA SER A 315 -38.81 -17.79 -52.61
C SER A 315 -38.58 -18.53 -51.29
N LYS A 316 -38.22 -19.80 -51.39
CA LYS A 316 -37.78 -20.60 -50.25
C LYS A 316 -36.45 -20.11 -49.64
N TYR A 317 -35.74 -19.22 -50.31
CA TYR A 317 -34.47 -18.65 -49.82
C TYR A 317 -34.60 -17.31 -49.15
N LEU A 318 -35.79 -16.73 -49.07
CA LEU A 318 -35.96 -15.42 -48.41
C LEU A 318 -35.63 -15.48 -46.93
N GLU A 319 -35.96 -16.55 -46.24
CA GLU A 319 -35.57 -16.73 -44.82
C GLU A 319 -34.04 -16.67 -44.65
N ILE A 320 -33.29 -17.32 -45.53
CA ILE A 320 -31.79 -17.31 -45.49
C ILE A 320 -31.27 -15.93 -45.84
N ALA A 321 -31.83 -15.27 -46.83
CA ALA A 321 -31.44 -13.90 -47.24
C ALA A 321 -31.66 -12.89 -46.12
N TYR A 322 -32.78 -12.96 -45.42
CA TYR A 322 -33.06 -12.10 -44.26
C TYR A 322 -32.10 -12.40 -43.10
N ALA A 323 -31.83 -13.67 -42.79
CA ALA A 323 -30.90 -14.04 -41.75
C ALA A 323 -29.49 -13.56 -42.06
N MET A 324 -28.95 -13.78 -43.29
CA MET A 324 -27.63 -13.30 -43.68
C MET A 324 -27.52 -11.76 -43.57
N THR A 325 -28.59 -11.04 -43.95
CA THR A 325 -28.59 -9.58 -43.88
C THR A 325 -28.60 -9.12 -42.43
N ALA A 326 -29.46 -9.70 -41.58
CA ALA A 326 -29.52 -9.38 -40.16
C ALA A 326 -28.17 -9.66 -39.46
N ASP A 327 -27.61 -10.81 -39.68
CA ASP A 327 -26.32 -11.24 -39.09
C ASP A 327 -25.17 -10.26 -39.48
N SER A 328 -25.15 -9.81 -40.75
CA SER A 328 -24.17 -8.83 -41.21
C SER A 328 -24.28 -7.47 -40.48
N PHE A 329 -25.49 -7.00 -40.24
CA PHE A 329 -25.72 -5.77 -39.49
C PHE A 329 -25.42 -5.91 -37.99
N ILE A 330 -25.64 -7.09 -37.39
CA ILE A 330 -25.20 -7.39 -36.02
C ILE A 330 -23.68 -7.38 -35.89
N GLU A 331 -22.96 -7.94 -36.87
CA GLU A 331 -21.49 -7.87 -36.90
C GLU A 331 -21.00 -6.42 -36.99
N ALA A 332 -21.63 -5.59 -37.83
CA ALA A 332 -21.31 -4.18 -37.99
C ALA A 332 -21.58 -3.40 -36.69
N TRP A 333 -22.74 -3.61 -36.08
CA TRP A 333 -23.07 -3.03 -34.79
C TRP A 333 -22.06 -3.37 -33.70
N LYS A 334 -21.70 -4.65 -33.56
CA LYS A 334 -20.71 -5.09 -32.57
C LYS A 334 -19.33 -4.45 -32.78
N LYS A 335 -18.97 -4.12 -34.02
CA LYS A 335 -17.69 -3.50 -34.36
C LYS A 335 -17.68 -1.98 -34.17
N GLU A 336 -18.76 -1.31 -34.61
CA GLU A 336 -18.82 0.16 -34.72
C GLU A 336 -19.77 0.79 -33.70
N ASN A 337 -20.56 0.00 -32.99
CA ASN A 337 -21.56 0.41 -32.00
C ASN A 337 -22.60 1.43 -32.52
N LYS A 338 -22.94 1.38 -33.81
CA LYS A 338 -23.94 2.25 -34.44
C LYS A 338 -25.35 1.71 -34.19
N ALA A 339 -26.20 2.49 -33.50
CA ALA A 339 -27.58 2.10 -33.17
C ALA A 339 -28.40 1.75 -34.43
N GLN A 340 -28.20 2.46 -35.53
CA GLN A 340 -28.89 2.24 -36.82
C GLN A 340 -28.64 0.83 -37.39
N ASP A 341 -27.43 0.29 -37.21
CA ASP A 341 -27.12 -1.08 -37.69
C ASP A 341 -27.87 -2.12 -36.86
N TYR A 342 -27.97 -1.91 -35.54
CA TYR A 342 -28.78 -2.74 -34.67
C TYR A 342 -30.25 -2.74 -35.07
N ASP A 343 -30.83 -1.56 -35.25
CA ASP A 343 -32.24 -1.40 -35.64
C ASP A 343 -32.54 -2.06 -37.00
N THR A 344 -31.60 -1.93 -37.94
CA THR A 344 -31.70 -2.60 -39.23
C THR A 344 -31.67 -4.11 -39.07
N ALA A 345 -30.76 -4.66 -38.26
CA ALA A 345 -30.71 -6.08 -37.97
C ALA A 345 -32.04 -6.60 -37.39
N GLN A 346 -32.59 -5.86 -36.40
CA GLN A 346 -33.88 -6.21 -35.77
C GLN A 346 -35.03 -6.22 -36.77
N LEU A 347 -35.02 -5.32 -37.75
CA LEU A 347 -36.04 -5.29 -38.82
C LEU A 347 -36.01 -6.60 -39.65
N TYR A 348 -34.81 -7.07 -40.03
CA TYR A 348 -34.70 -8.30 -40.83
C TYR A 348 -34.98 -9.54 -39.99
N TYR A 349 -34.56 -9.61 -38.74
CA TYR A 349 -34.93 -10.68 -37.82
C TYR A 349 -36.45 -10.72 -37.62
N LYS A 350 -37.09 -9.57 -37.51
CA LYS A 350 -38.57 -9.49 -37.40
C LYS A 350 -39.22 -10.01 -38.65
N LYS A 351 -38.76 -9.59 -39.87
CA LYS A 351 -39.26 -10.15 -41.16
C LYS A 351 -39.13 -11.65 -41.22
N LEU A 352 -38.04 -12.22 -40.75
CA LEU A 352 -37.82 -13.68 -40.70
C LEU A 352 -38.83 -14.34 -39.75
N MET A 353 -38.95 -13.83 -38.53
CA MET A 353 -39.81 -14.44 -37.51
C MET A 353 -41.29 -14.32 -37.84
N ASP A 354 -41.74 -13.19 -38.40
CA ASP A 354 -43.12 -12.96 -38.73
C ASP A 354 -43.57 -13.76 -39.96
N ASN A 355 -42.71 -13.90 -40.98
CA ASN A 355 -43.08 -14.55 -42.25
C ASN A 355 -42.69 -16.05 -42.33
N TYR A 356 -41.74 -16.51 -41.47
CA TYR A 356 -41.23 -17.88 -41.51
C TYR A 356 -41.22 -18.56 -40.12
N PRO A 357 -42.36 -18.65 -39.43
CA PRO A 357 -42.38 -19.22 -38.07
C PRO A 357 -42.01 -20.71 -38.02
N LYS A 358 -42.08 -21.42 -39.16
CA LYS A 358 -41.68 -22.83 -39.28
C LYS A 358 -40.25 -23.04 -39.80
N SER A 359 -39.49 -21.97 -39.96
CA SER A 359 -38.07 -22.03 -40.41
C SER A 359 -37.20 -22.65 -39.34
N ALA A 360 -36.22 -23.46 -39.78
CA ALA A 360 -35.17 -23.95 -38.89
C ALA A 360 -34.33 -22.80 -38.27
N LEU A 361 -34.36 -21.60 -38.87
CA LEU A 361 -33.69 -20.41 -38.37
C LEU A 361 -34.51 -19.65 -37.31
N PHE A 362 -35.79 -19.98 -37.15
CA PHE A 362 -36.69 -19.28 -36.21
C PHE A 362 -36.24 -19.46 -34.73
N GLU A 363 -35.99 -20.71 -34.31
CA GLU A 363 -35.57 -21.01 -32.94
C GLU A 363 -34.30 -20.26 -32.59
N ARG A 364 -33.28 -20.37 -33.46
CA ARG A 364 -32.01 -19.66 -33.30
C ARG A 364 -32.19 -18.12 -33.20
N THR A 365 -32.98 -17.58 -34.13
CA THR A 365 -33.17 -16.13 -34.27
C THR A 365 -33.94 -15.55 -33.07
N SER A 366 -35.04 -16.19 -32.65
CA SER A 366 -35.85 -15.72 -31.55
C SER A 366 -35.09 -15.72 -30.23
N LEU A 367 -34.22 -16.71 -30.00
CA LEU A 367 -33.37 -16.73 -28.82
C LEU A 367 -32.21 -15.70 -28.93
N ALA A 368 -31.58 -15.59 -30.11
CA ALA A 368 -30.49 -14.65 -30.35
C ALA A 368 -30.90 -13.19 -30.13
N VAL A 369 -32.10 -12.81 -30.56
CA VAL A 369 -32.66 -11.46 -30.34
C VAL A 369 -32.71 -11.11 -28.85
N GLY A 370 -33.12 -12.05 -28.00
CA GLY A 370 -33.09 -11.87 -26.54
C GLY A 370 -31.68 -11.55 -26.00
N PHE A 371 -30.67 -12.27 -26.50
CA PHE A 371 -29.27 -12.04 -26.10
C PHE A 371 -28.68 -10.74 -26.66
N TYR A 372 -29.11 -10.29 -27.85
CA TYR A 372 -28.69 -8.98 -28.37
C TYR A 372 -29.30 -7.83 -27.56
N GLU A 373 -30.53 -7.96 -27.08
CA GLU A 373 -31.11 -6.98 -26.14
C GLU A 373 -30.32 -6.96 -24.81
N LEU A 374 -29.83 -8.11 -24.34
CA LEU A 374 -28.92 -8.15 -23.18
C LEU A 374 -27.62 -7.39 -23.46
N ASP A 375 -27.03 -7.54 -24.66
CA ASP A 375 -25.81 -6.81 -25.04
C ASP A 375 -26.01 -5.29 -25.01
N LYS A 376 -27.24 -4.84 -25.34
CA LYS A 376 -27.66 -3.43 -25.21
C LYS A 376 -28.07 -3.03 -23.78
N GLN A 377 -28.01 -3.92 -22.82
CA GLN A 377 -28.48 -3.72 -21.45
C GLN A 377 -29.99 -3.42 -21.33
N ASN A 378 -30.78 -3.74 -22.34
CA ASN A 378 -32.22 -3.57 -22.36
C ASN A 378 -32.92 -4.74 -21.66
N TYR A 379 -32.70 -4.91 -20.36
CA TYR A 379 -33.13 -6.10 -19.59
C TYR A 379 -34.61 -6.40 -19.68
N LEU A 380 -35.49 -5.38 -19.68
CA LEU A 380 -36.96 -5.57 -19.80
C LEU A 380 -37.36 -6.06 -21.20
N SER A 381 -36.70 -5.57 -22.26
CA SER A 381 -36.94 -6.03 -23.63
C SER A 381 -36.39 -7.46 -23.80
N ALA A 382 -35.18 -7.73 -23.34
CA ALA A 382 -34.58 -9.06 -23.36
C ALA A 382 -35.48 -10.10 -22.65
N MET A 383 -35.96 -9.78 -21.45
CA MET A 383 -36.86 -10.65 -20.70
C MET A 383 -38.16 -10.98 -21.45
N ARG A 384 -38.79 -9.99 -22.11
CA ARG A 384 -39.96 -10.23 -22.96
C ARG A 384 -39.66 -11.14 -24.13
N LYS A 385 -38.49 -10.97 -24.78
CA LYS A 385 -38.05 -11.83 -25.90
C LYS A 385 -37.79 -13.26 -25.44
N PHE A 386 -37.07 -13.44 -24.32
CA PHE A 386 -36.86 -14.76 -23.74
C PHE A 386 -38.16 -15.45 -23.32
N LYS A 387 -39.07 -14.70 -22.71
CA LYS A 387 -40.40 -15.22 -22.31
C LYS A 387 -41.19 -15.69 -23.55
N SER A 388 -41.24 -14.86 -24.58
CA SER A 388 -41.90 -15.23 -25.86
C SER A 388 -41.26 -16.48 -26.49
N HIS A 389 -39.93 -16.68 -26.39
CA HIS A 389 -39.25 -17.87 -26.85
C HIS A 389 -39.59 -19.10 -25.99
N SER A 390 -39.54 -18.96 -24.66
CA SER A 390 -39.81 -20.05 -23.71
C SER A 390 -41.26 -20.56 -23.74
N GLU A 391 -42.22 -19.71 -24.10
CA GLU A 391 -43.66 -20.05 -24.20
C GLU A 391 -44.03 -20.74 -25.51
N GLN A 392 -43.14 -20.79 -26.50
CA GLN A 392 -43.37 -21.50 -27.76
C GLN A 392 -43.53 -23.01 -27.50
N THR A 393 -44.63 -23.59 -27.94
CA THR A 393 -44.94 -25.00 -27.74
C THR A 393 -43.98 -25.93 -28.47
N GLU A 394 -43.42 -25.46 -29.58
CA GLU A 394 -42.46 -26.21 -30.42
C GLU A 394 -41.10 -26.38 -29.71
N PHE A 395 -40.74 -25.53 -28.77
CA PHE A 395 -39.45 -25.56 -28.08
C PHE A 395 -39.51 -26.14 -26.65
N LYS A 396 -40.67 -26.60 -26.21
CA LYS A 396 -40.86 -27.09 -24.83
C LYS A 396 -39.88 -28.18 -24.39
N ASN A 397 -39.45 -28.99 -25.32
CA ASN A 397 -38.54 -30.11 -25.04
C ASN A 397 -37.11 -29.85 -25.49
N ASN A 398 -36.78 -28.61 -25.93
CA ASN A 398 -35.48 -28.27 -26.45
C ASN A 398 -34.64 -27.50 -25.37
N ASN A 399 -33.33 -27.71 -25.40
CA ASN A 399 -32.42 -26.97 -24.50
C ASN A 399 -32.50 -25.46 -24.73
N SER A 400 -32.94 -24.96 -25.88
CA SER A 400 -33.10 -23.55 -26.18
C SER A 400 -34.09 -22.83 -25.24
N LYS A 401 -35.17 -23.52 -24.82
CA LYS A 401 -36.08 -23.04 -23.81
C LYS A 401 -35.37 -22.75 -22.51
N TYR A 402 -34.56 -23.67 -22.01
CA TYR A 402 -33.83 -23.46 -20.74
C TYR A 402 -32.79 -22.35 -20.82
N TYR A 403 -32.18 -22.13 -21.99
CA TYR A 403 -31.31 -20.96 -22.18
C TYR A 403 -32.09 -19.65 -22.23
N ALA A 404 -33.33 -19.65 -22.74
CA ALA A 404 -34.22 -18.51 -22.62
C ALA A 404 -34.57 -18.23 -21.15
N ASP A 405 -34.88 -19.25 -20.38
CA ASP A 405 -35.20 -19.17 -18.96
C ASP A 405 -33.98 -18.70 -18.15
N LEU A 406 -32.76 -19.18 -18.46
CA LEU A 406 -31.49 -18.66 -17.88
C LEU A 406 -31.24 -17.20 -18.24
N GLY A 407 -31.58 -16.79 -19.47
CA GLY A 407 -31.57 -15.40 -19.91
C GLY A 407 -32.54 -14.53 -19.12
N MET A 408 -33.76 -15.04 -18.85
CA MET A 408 -34.74 -14.36 -17.97
C MET A 408 -34.21 -14.24 -16.54
N ALA A 409 -33.64 -15.31 -15.99
CA ALA A 409 -33.05 -15.27 -14.64
C ALA A 409 -31.92 -14.22 -14.53
N TYR A 410 -31.07 -14.13 -15.55
CA TYR A 410 -30.06 -13.08 -15.64
C TYR A 410 -30.67 -11.66 -15.68
N CYS A 411 -31.72 -11.46 -16.49
CA CYS A 411 -32.45 -10.18 -16.52
C CYS A 411 -33.04 -9.82 -15.15
N LEU A 412 -33.65 -10.79 -14.46
CA LEU A 412 -34.21 -10.60 -13.12
C LEU A 412 -33.13 -10.17 -12.12
N ALA A 413 -31.96 -10.82 -12.14
CA ALA A 413 -30.85 -10.45 -11.28
C ALA A 413 -30.36 -9.02 -11.56
N LYS A 414 -30.27 -8.62 -12.84
CA LYS A 414 -29.87 -7.24 -13.24
C LYS A 414 -30.93 -6.19 -12.88
N LEU A 415 -32.17 -6.59 -12.74
CA LEU A 415 -33.29 -5.75 -12.29
C LEU A 415 -33.47 -5.77 -10.76
N ASN A 416 -32.50 -6.24 -10.00
CA ASN A 416 -32.50 -6.39 -8.53
C ASN A 416 -33.60 -7.34 -8.00
N LYS A 417 -34.10 -8.27 -8.83
CA LYS A 417 -35.02 -9.35 -8.45
C LYS A 417 -34.26 -10.66 -8.28
N THR A 418 -33.27 -10.66 -7.43
CA THR A 418 -32.27 -11.75 -7.34
C THR A 418 -32.89 -13.03 -6.77
N GLU A 419 -33.85 -12.93 -5.87
CA GLU A 419 -34.56 -14.10 -5.31
C GLU A 419 -35.36 -14.83 -6.41
N ASP A 420 -36.05 -14.09 -7.28
CA ASP A 420 -36.81 -14.66 -8.39
C ASP A 420 -35.85 -15.35 -9.40
N ALA A 421 -34.67 -14.78 -9.61
CA ALA A 421 -33.63 -15.36 -10.46
C ALA A 421 -33.08 -16.69 -9.88
N ILE A 422 -32.84 -16.75 -8.57
CA ILE A 422 -32.41 -17.98 -7.88
C ILE A 422 -33.46 -19.07 -8.03
N LYS A 423 -34.71 -18.75 -7.72
CA LYS A 423 -35.82 -19.69 -7.82
C LYS A 423 -35.97 -20.26 -9.23
N LEU A 424 -35.99 -19.40 -10.25
CA LEU A 424 -36.07 -19.82 -11.64
C LEU A 424 -34.88 -20.74 -12.03
N THR A 425 -33.68 -20.46 -11.50
CA THR A 425 -32.52 -21.29 -11.77
C THR A 425 -32.61 -22.68 -11.11
N GLU A 426 -33.25 -22.78 -9.93
CA GLU A 426 -33.52 -24.05 -9.25
C GLU A 426 -34.55 -24.88 -10.04
N GLU A 427 -35.57 -24.24 -10.57
CA GLU A 427 -36.56 -24.89 -11.44
C GLU A 427 -35.91 -25.46 -12.71
N ILE A 428 -34.99 -24.71 -13.33
CA ILE A 428 -34.25 -25.15 -14.50
C ILE A 428 -33.34 -26.34 -14.14
N GLU A 429 -32.54 -26.26 -13.06
CA GLU A 429 -31.64 -27.34 -12.64
C GLU A 429 -32.39 -28.66 -12.39
N ALA A 430 -33.60 -28.55 -11.82
CA ALA A 430 -34.48 -29.72 -11.59
C ALA A 430 -35.08 -30.31 -12.86
N ALA A 431 -35.47 -29.48 -13.84
CA ALA A 431 -36.19 -29.90 -15.05
C ALA A 431 -35.30 -30.40 -16.18
N VAL A 432 -34.07 -29.85 -16.30
CA VAL A 432 -33.14 -30.12 -17.40
C VAL A 432 -32.52 -31.50 -17.27
N GLN A 433 -32.37 -32.23 -18.41
CA GLN A 433 -31.67 -33.52 -18.49
C GLN A 433 -30.24 -33.38 -19.02
N ASP A 434 -29.98 -32.40 -19.89
CA ASP A 434 -28.67 -32.18 -20.50
C ASP A 434 -27.64 -31.76 -19.44
N PRO A 435 -26.53 -32.50 -19.24
CA PRO A 435 -25.55 -32.22 -18.19
C PRO A 435 -24.89 -30.85 -18.34
N LEU A 436 -24.67 -30.36 -19.58
CA LEU A 436 -24.06 -29.04 -19.81
C LEU A 436 -25.00 -27.92 -19.36
N THR A 437 -26.26 -27.98 -19.77
CA THR A 437 -27.28 -26.98 -19.36
C THR A 437 -27.53 -27.03 -17.86
N LYS A 438 -27.53 -28.22 -17.27
CA LYS A 438 -27.66 -28.43 -15.83
C LYS A 438 -26.49 -27.81 -15.07
N SER A 439 -25.28 -27.98 -15.57
CA SER A 439 -24.10 -27.32 -15.00
C SER A 439 -24.19 -25.79 -15.13
N GLU A 440 -24.66 -25.28 -16.27
CA GLU A 440 -24.88 -23.83 -16.45
C GLU A 440 -25.83 -23.29 -15.36
N ALA A 441 -26.96 -23.95 -15.12
CA ALA A 441 -27.93 -23.55 -14.10
C ALA A 441 -27.28 -23.54 -12.69
N ALA A 442 -26.52 -24.59 -12.35
CA ALA A 442 -25.87 -24.71 -11.04
C ALA A 442 -24.86 -23.58 -10.79
N PHE A 443 -24.01 -23.24 -11.77
CA PHE A 443 -23.06 -22.13 -11.65
C PHE A 443 -23.77 -20.77 -11.63
N ARG A 444 -24.81 -20.57 -12.44
CA ARG A 444 -25.61 -19.31 -12.42
C ARG A 444 -26.32 -19.08 -11.10
N LYS A 445 -26.81 -20.14 -10.46
CA LYS A 445 -27.37 -20.03 -9.10
C LYS A 445 -26.32 -19.47 -8.13
N GLY A 446 -25.09 -19.94 -8.20
CA GLY A 446 -23.96 -19.37 -7.44
C GLY A 446 -23.75 -17.89 -7.74
N ASP A 447 -23.77 -17.48 -9.02
CA ASP A 447 -23.63 -16.07 -9.42
C ASP A 447 -24.74 -15.18 -8.85
N PHE A 448 -25.98 -15.66 -8.84
CA PHE A 448 -27.10 -14.90 -8.29
C PHE A 448 -27.07 -14.84 -6.76
N LEU A 449 -26.62 -15.90 -6.08
CA LEU A 449 -26.35 -15.87 -4.64
C LEU A 449 -25.27 -14.84 -4.29
N MET A 450 -24.21 -14.74 -5.10
CA MET A 450 -23.20 -13.69 -4.98
C MET A 450 -23.78 -12.29 -5.15
N ALA A 451 -24.61 -12.10 -6.18
CA ALA A 451 -25.31 -10.82 -6.41
C ALA A 451 -26.28 -10.45 -5.29
N ALA A 452 -26.83 -11.44 -4.58
CA ALA A 452 -27.68 -11.27 -3.39
C ALA A 452 -26.86 -11.08 -2.10
N GLU A 453 -25.54 -11.03 -2.17
CA GLU A 453 -24.62 -10.92 -1.02
C GLU A 453 -24.73 -12.12 -0.03
N LYS A 454 -25.27 -13.26 -0.49
CA LYS A 454 -25.39 -14.52 0.27
C LYS A 454 -24.10 -15.35 0.13
N TYR A 455 -22.98 -14.83 0.61
CA TYR A 455 -21.63 -15.35 0.34
C TYR A 455 -21.42 -16.80 0.79
N MET A 456 -21.95 -17.20 1.96
CA MET A 456 -21.85 -18.59 2.45
C MET A 456 -22.57 -19.54 1.51
N ALA A 457 -23.84 -19.23 1.16
CA ALA A 457 -24.62 -20.05 0.25
C ALA A 457 -23.99 -20.11 -1.17
N ALA A 458 -23.43 -18.98 -1.63
CA ALA A 458 -22.72 -18.93 -2.92
C ALA A 458 -21.50 -19.86 -2.93
N LYS A 459 -20.66 -19.81 -1.88
CA LYS A 459 -19.50 -20.67 -1.70
C LYS A 459 -19.91 -22.15 -1.75
N ASP A 460 -20.93 -22.52 -0.98
CA ASP A 460 -21.42 -23.90 -0.92
C ASP A 460 -22.02 -24.38 -2.25
N GLN A 461 -22.74 -23.48 -2.94
CA GLN A 461 -23.26 -23.75 -4.28
C GLN A 461 -22.16 -23.98 -5.31
N TYR A 462 -21.11 -23.16 -5.32
CA TYR A 462 -19.96 -23.35 -6.21
C TYR A 462 -19.21 -24.65 -5.90
N ASN A 463 -18.99 -24.97 -4.63
CA ASN A 463 -18.37 -26.24 -4.25
C ASN A 463 -19.17 -27.42 -4.80
N SER A 464 -20.50 -27.42 -4.56
CA SER A 464 -21.39 -28.46 -5.10
C SER A 464 -21.36 -28.52 -6.63
N ALA A 465 -21.36 -27.37 -7.31
CA ALA A 465 -21.32 -27.31 -8.77
C ALA A 465 -19.99 -27.87 -9.33
N PHE A 466 -18.86 -27.55 -8.71
CA PHE A 466 -17.55 -28.07 -9.12
C PHE A 466 -17.40 -29.57 -8.84
N GLU A 467 -17.98 -30.08 -7.74
CA GLU A 467 -17.99 -31.50 -7.43
C GLU A 467 -18.86 -32.29 -8.37
N LYS A 468 -20.08 -31.79 -8.71
CA LYS A 468 -21.01 -32.47 -9.58
C LYS A 468 -20.62 -32.42 -11.05
N TYR A 469 -19.99 -31.35 -11.49
CA TYR A 469 -19.71 -31.07 -12.91
C TYR A 469 -18.23 -30.68 -13.18
N PRO A 470 -17.25 -31.45 -12.69
CA PRO A 470 -15.83 -31.10 -12.80
C PRO A 470 -15.35 -30.95 -14.26
N GLN A 471 -15.94 -31.73 -15.20
CA GLN A 471 -15.59 -31.67 -16.62
C GLN A 471 -15.93 -30.34 -17.28
N PHE A 472 -16.89 -29.60 -16.73
CA PHE A 472 -17.31 -28.29 -17.24
C PHE A 472 -16.70 -27.11 -16.52
N ALA A 473 -15.91 -27.33 -15.46
CA ALA A 473 -15.33 -26.25 -14.61
C ALA A 473 -14.58 -25.18 -15.44
N LYS A 474 -13.85 -25.59 -16.47
CA LYS A 474 -13.11 -24.67 -17.36
C LYS A 474 -14.00 -23.77 -18.22
N LEU A 475 -15.30 -24.02 -18.28
CA LEU A 475 -16.26 -23.22 -19.02
C LEU A 475 -16.83 -22.08 -18.13
N TYR A 476 -16.59 -22.12 -16.82
CA TYR A 476 -17.19 -21.20 -15.84
C TYR A 476 -16.16 -20.37 -15.09
N PRO A 477 -15.42 -19.44 -15.75
CA PRO A 477 -14.47 -18.56 -15.08
C PRO A 477 -15.13 -17.73 -13.96
N ASN A 478 -16.39 -17.33 -14.15
CA ASN A 478 -17.18 -16.65 -13.14
C ASN A 478 -17.34 -17.49 -11.85
N GLY A 479 -17.54 -18.80 -11.96
CA GLY A 479 -17.67 -19.70 -10.81
C GLY A 479 -16.41 -19.72 -9.94
N VAL A 480 -15.23 -19.83 -10.56
CA VAL A 480 -13.95 -19.82 -9.86
C VAL A 480 -13.68 -18.43 -9.26
N PHE A 481 -13.91 -17.37 -10.04
CA PHE A 481 -13.69 -15.99 -9.60
C PHE A 481 -14.63 -15.59 -8.44
N ASN A 482 -15.93 -15.83 -8.62
CA ASN A 482 -16.92 -15.46 -7.60
C ASN A 482 -16.77 -16.29 -6.32
N LYS A 483 -16.32 -17.56 -6.43
CA LYS A 483 -15.95 -18.37 -5.27
C LYS A 483 -14.79 -17.71 -4.48
N MET A 484 -13.77 -17.23 -5.16
CA MET A 484 -12.67 -16.46 -4.55
C MET A 484 -13.21 -15.23 -3.81
N GLU A 485 -14.07 -14.45 -4.46
CA GLU A 485 -14.69 -13.27 -3.84
C GLU A 485 -15.59 -13.63 -2.65
N ALA A 486 -16.36 -14.72 -2.72
CA ALA A 486 -17.17 -15.20 -1.60
C ALA A 486 -16.30 -15.57 -0.39
N LEU A 487 -15.23 -16.32 -0.61
CA LEU A 487 -14.25 -16.69 0.42
C LEU A 487 -13.62 -15.47 1.05
N PHE A 488 -13.25 -14.49 0.23
CA PHE A 488 -12.70 -13.21 0.68
C PHE A 488 -13.68 -12.43 1.57
N ARG A 489 -14.96 -12.36 1.17
CA ARG A 489 -16.02 -11.70 1.95
C ARG A 489 -16.35 -12.41 3.26
N LEU A 490 -16.10 -13.71 3.33
CA LEU A 490 -16.25 -14.52 4.53
C LEU A 490 -15.02 -14.52 5.44
N ASP A 491 -14.00 -13.70 5.12
CA ASP A 491 -12.72 -13.67 5.83
C ASP A 491 -11.93 -15.01 5.81
N LEU A 492 -12.27 -15.91 4.90
CA LEU A 492 -11.54 -17.14 4.66
C LEU A 492 -10.34 -16.87 3.74
N ASN A 493 -9.41 -16.02 4.23
CA ASN A 493 -8.39 -15.40 3.40
C ASN A 493 -7.37 -16.40 2.81
N LYS A 494 -7.07 -17.50 3.49
CA LYS A 494 -6.19 -18.56 2.98
C LYS A 494 -6.82 -19.28 1.79
N GLU A 495 -8.09 -19.67 1.92
CA GLU A 495 -8.85 -20.31 0.86
C GLU A 495 -9.11 -19.36 -0.31
N ALA A 496 -9.36 -18.06 -0.01
CA ALA A 496 -9.49 -17.03 -1.04
C ALA A 496 -8.19 -16.86 -1.83
N HIS A 497 -7.03 -16.90 -1.15
CA HIS A 497 -5.72 -16.82 -1.80
C HIS A 497 -5.49 -18.04 -2.73
N ALA A 498 -5.78 -19.25 -2.27
CA ALA A 498 -5.70 -20.44 -3.10
C ALA A 498 -6.63 -20.36 -4.33
N ALA A 499 -7.89 -19.94 -4.12
CA ALA A 499 -8.83 -19.75 -5.21
C ALA A 499 -8.41 -18.65 -6.21
N ALA A 500 -7.72 -17.59 -5.75
CA ALA A 500 -7.14 -16.57 -6.63
C ALA A 500 -6.05 -17.16 -7.54
N LEU A 501 -5.18 -18.00 -6.98
CA LEU A 501 -4.16 -18.71 -7.76
C LEU A 501 -4.79 -19.66 -8.76
N ASP A 502 -5.81 -20.43 -8.36
CA ASP A 502 -6.57 -21.31 -9.26
C ASP A 502 -7.14 -20.54 -10.45
N PHE A 503 -7.76 -19.39 -10.18
CA PHE A 503 -8.29 -18.56 -11.25
C PHE A 503 -7.19 -18.10 -12.20
N MET A 504 -6.07 -17.63 -11.66
CA MET A 504 -4.96 -17.14 -12.47
C MET A 504 -4.30 -18.25 -13.30
N GLN A 505 -4.24 -19.45 -12.77
CA GLN A 505 -3.71 -20.62 -13.51
C GLN A 505 -4.62 -21.02 -14.66
N LEU A 506 -5.93 -21.06 -14.45
CA LEU A 506 -6.91 -21.48 -15.45
C LEU A 506 -7.26 -20.38 -16.45
N PHE A 507 -7.33 -19.14 -16.02
CA PHE A 507 -7.97 -18.04 -16.73
C PHE A 507 -7.10 -16.77 -16.79
N SER A 508 -5.78 -16.91 -16.88
CA SER A 508 -4.84 -15.77 -16.92
C SER A 508 -5.08 -14.78 -18.06
N ARG A 509 -5.78 -15.20 -19.12
CA ARG A 509 -6.17 -14.33 -20.27
C ARG A 509 -7.60 -13.80 -20.18
N HIS A 510 -8.32 -14.14 -19.12
CA HIS A 510 -9.69 -13.68 -18.93
C HIS A 510 -9.73 -12.18 -18.62
N ASP A 511 -10.78 -11.51 -19.03
CA ASP A 511 -10.96 -10.06 -18.82
C ASP A 511 -10.95 -9.66 -17.34
N TYR A 512 -11.28 -10.56 -16.42
CA TYR A 512 -11.24 -10.36 -14.96
C TYR A 512 -9.91 -10.79 -14.30
N ALA A 513 -8.95 -11.28 -15.06
CA ALA A 513 -7.64 -11.65 -14.53
C ALA A 513 -6.90 -10.48 -13.82
N PRO A 514 -7.00 -9.22 -14.28
CA PRO A 514 -6.45 -8.10 -13.55
C PRO A 514 -7.02 -7.95 -12.14
N TYR A 515 -8.32 -8.19 -11.96
CA TYR A 515 -8.95 -8.13 -10.63
C TYR A 515 -8.51 -9.30 -9.74
N ALA A 516 -8.41 -10.51 -10.28
CA ALA A 516 -7.92 -11.66 -9.51
C ALA A 516 -6.48 -11.47 -9.04
N MET A 517 -5.61 -10.95 -9.91
CA MET A 517 -4.22 -10.64 -9.55
C MET A 517 -4.13 -9.48 -8.54
N THR A 518 -4.98 -8.48 -8.65
CA THR A 518 -5.06 -7.40 -7.67
C THR A 518 -5.52 -7.94 -6.32
N ARG A 519 -6.57 -8.79 -6.31
CA ARG A 519 -7.06 -9.44 -5.10
C ARG A 519 -6.00 -10.33 -4.45
N LEU A 520 -5.19 -10.99 -5.26
CA LEU A 520 -4.05 -11.76 -4.77
C LEU A 520 -3.06 -10.86 -3.99
N GLY A 521 -2.74 -9.67 -4.53
CA GLY A 521 -1.92 -8.69 -3.82
C GLY A 521 -2.54 -8.23 -2.49
N GLU A 522 -3.82 -7.94 -2.48
CA GLU A 522 -4.56 -7.55 -1.27
C GLU A 522 -4.59 -8.68 -0.22
N LEU A 523 -4.79 -9.92 -0.66
CA LEU A 523 -4.74 -11.10 0.22
C LEU A 523 -3.35 -11.32 0.82
N ILE A 524 -2.29 -11.11 0.04
CA ILE A 524 -0.91 -11.15 0.52
C ILE A 524 -0.68 -10.11 1.63
N GLU A 525 -1.20 -8.89 1.48
CA GLU A 525 -1.13 -7.86 2.53
C GLU A 525 -1.90 -8.28 3.80
N ILE A 526 -3.13 -8.81 3.64
CA ILE A 526 -3.98 -9.25 4.75
C ILE A 526 -3.33 -10.41 5.52
N LEU A 527 -2.73 -11.35 4.82
CA LEU A 527 -2.06 -12.50 5.40
C LEU A 527 -0.72 -12.15 6.06
N GLY A 528 -0.35 -10.86 6.08
CA GLY A 528 0.82 -10.37 6.82
C GLY A 528 2.16 -10.61 6.16
N ALA A 529 2.17 -10.97 4.88
CA ALA A 529 3.41 -11.14 4.13
C ALA A 529 4.16 -9.80 3.94
N PRO A 530 5.47 -9.85 3.63
CA PRO A 530 6.23 -8.65 3.31
C PRO A 530 5.57 -7.82 2.21
N GLN A 531 5.55 -6.50 2.39
CA GLN A 531 4.87 -5.56 1.49
C GLN A 531 5.36 -5.68 0.04
N GLU A 532 6.62 -6.04 -0.16
CA GLU A 532 7.24 -6.20 -1.47
C GLU A 532 6.53 -7.26 -2.32
N LYS A 533 5.98 -8.31 -1.68
CA LYS A 533 5.24 -9.38 -2.38
C LYS A 533 3.90 -8.88 -2.91
N ALA A 534 3.18 -8.10 -2.13
CA ALA A 534 1.93 -7.47 -2.57
C ALA A 534 2.19 -6.45 -3.69
N VAL A 535 3.22 -5.61 -3.53
CA VAL A 535 3.67 -4.67 -4.57
C VAL A 535 4.04 -5.42 -5.85
N GLY A 536 4.69 -6.58 -5.75
CA GLY A 536 4.99 -7.45 -6.89
C GLY A 536 3.74 -7.88 -7.65
N ALA A 537 2.67 -8.29 -6.94
CA ALA A 537 1.40 -8.66 -7.55
C ALA A 537 0.72 -7.46 -8.26
N TYR A 538 0.73 -6.28 -7.66
CA TYR A 538 0.18 -5.06 -8.27
C TYR A 538 0.98 -4.62 -9.50
N LEU A 539 2.31 -4.71 -9.47
CA LEU A 539 3.17 -4.44 -10.62
C LEU A 539 2.91 -5.43 -11.74
N GLU A 540 2.83 -6.73 -11.43
CA GLU A 540 2.49 -7.76 -12.42
C GLU A 540 1.13 -7.48 -13.06
N THR A 541 0.12 -7.08 -12.25
CA THR A 541 -1.19 -6.67 -12.78
C THR A 541 -1.05 -5.51 -13.75
N HIS A 542 -0.31 -4.47 -13.36
CA HIS A 542 -0.14 -3.28 -14.19
C HIS A 542 0.55 -3.59 -15.51
N PHE A 543 1.64 -4.37 -15.49
CA PHE A 543 2.42 -4.62 -16.70
C PHE A 543 1.84 -5.70 -17.60
N ARG A 544 1.27 -6.75 -17.01
CA ARG A 544 0.65 -7.84 -17.80
C ARG A 544 -0.64 -7.40 -18.52
N TYR A 545 -1.40 -6.50 -17.88
CA TYR A 545 -2.72 -6.10 -18.36
C TYR A 545 -2.84 -4.58 -18.55
N GLY A 546 -1.75 -3.90 -18.87
CA GLY A 546 -1.61 -2.43 -18.88
C GLY A 546 -2.69 -1.68 -19.62
N ASP A 547 -3.21 -2.23 -20.72
CA ASP A 547 -4.25 -1.60 -21.54
C ASP A 547 -5.67 -1.79 -20.97
N SER A 548 -5.82 -2.62 -19.95
CA SER A 548 -7.14 -2.87 -19.36
C SER A 548 -7.49 -1.81 -18.30
N PRO A 549 -8.69 -1.20 -18.34
CA PRO A 549 -9.15 -0.31 -17.27
C PRO A 549 -9.25 -1.01 -15.91
N LYS A 550 -9.32 -2.35 -15.88
CA LYS A 550 -9.38 -3.15 -14.66
C LYS A 550 -8.06 -3.18 -13.88
N THR A 551 -6.96 -2.65 -14.46
CA THR A 551 -5.68 -2.47 -13.74
C THR A 551 -5.67 -1.23 -12.82
N ILE A 552 -6.68 -0.37 -12.92
CA ILE A 552 -6.72 0.91 -12.18
C ILE A 552 -6.58 0.68 -10.68
N ILE A 553 -7.21 -0.35 -10.13
CA ILE A 553 -7.14 -0.64 -8.69
C ILE A 553 -5.70 -0.96 -8.26
N ALA A 554 -5.01 -1.84 -8.99
CA ALA A 554 -3.61 -2.16 -8.71
C ALA A 554 -2.71 -0.91 -8.81
N ARG A 555 -2.98 -0.05 -9.79
CA ARG A 555 -2.25 1.22 -9.97
C ARG A 555 -2.50 2.18 -8.82
N LEU A 556 -3.71 2.25 -8.28
CA LEU A 556 -4.02 3.05 -7.09
C LEU A 556 -3.28 2.55 -5.86
N HIS A 557 -3.20 1.22 -5.65
CA HIS A 557 -2.36 0.62 -4.60
C HIS A 557 -0.88 0.99 -4.75
N LEU A 558 -0.33 0.87 -5.96
CA LEU A 558 1.07 1.22 -6.24
C LEU A 558 1.37 2.71 -5.97
N LEU A 559 0.49 3.61 -6.42
CA LEU A 559 0.65 5.04 -6.19
C LEU A 559 0.57 5.37 -4.69
N SER A 560 -0.40 4.79 -3.96
CA SER A 560 -0.52 4.94 -2.51
C SER A 560 0.74 4.48 -1.76
N THR A 561 1.30 3.33 -2.15
CA THR A 561 2.51 2.78 -1.53
C THR A 561 3.72 3.68 -1.76
N ARG A 562 3.85 4.26 -2.95
CA ARG A 562 4.96 5.16 -3.30
C ARG A 562 4.92 6.51 -2.57
N MET A 563 3.78 6.95 -2.08
CA MET A 563 3.64 8.25 -1.41
C MET A 563 4.59 8.43 -0.22
N LYS A 564 5.01 7.36 0.45
CA LYS A 564 5.84 7.40 1.67
C LYS A 564 7.12 8.23 1.54
N GLY A 565 7.79 8.20 0.39
CA GLY A 565 9.09 8.86 0.18
C GLY A 565 9.04 10.12 -0.71
N MET A 566 7.85 10.57 -1.12
CA MET A 566 7.71 11.66 -2.08
C MET A 566 7.85 13.04 -1.43
N LYS A 567 8.37 14.00 -2.19
CA LYS A 567 8.30 15.43 -1.85
C LYS A 567 6.90 15.98 -2.15
N ASP A 568 6.56 17.14 -1.60
CA ASP A 568 5.19 17.69 -1.69
C ASP A 568 4.69 17.92 -3.12
N ILE A 569 5.58 18.36 -4.03
CA ILE A 569 5.22 18.55 -5.44
C ILE A 569 4.91 17.20 -6.12
N GLU A 570 5.75 16.19 -5.89
CA GLU A 570 5.55 14.84 -6.42
C GLU A 570 4.29 14.19 -5.82
N LEU A 571 4.02 14.46 -4.55
CA LEU A 571 2.83 14.00 -3.85
C LEU A 571 1.57 14.56 -4.49
N LYS A 572 1.53 15.88 -4.75
CA LYS A 572 0.40 16.52 -5.42
C LYS A 572 0.15 15.91 -6.79
N ASN A 573 1.18 15.79 -7.63
CA ASN A 573 1.07 15.19 -8.96
C ASN A 573 0.59 13.72 -8.88
N THR A 574 1.02 12.99 -7.85
CA THR A 574 0.57 11.61 -7.63
C THR A 574 -0.92 11.55 -7.29
N ILE A 575 -1.39 12.45 -6.43
CA ILE A 575 -2.81 12.55 -6.09
C ILE A 575 -3.65 12.95 -7.31
N ASP A 576 -3.18 13.91 -8.10
CA ASP A 576 -3.85 14.32 -9.36
C ASP A 576 -3.94 13.14 -10.32
N LYS A 577 -2.87 12.34 -10.46
CA LYS A 577 -2.89 11.11 -11.25
C LYS A 577 -3.85 10.05 -10.71
N MET A 578 -3.98 9.92 -9.40
CA MET A 578 -4.98 9.02 -8.80
C MET A 578 -6.41 9.49 -9.11
N ASN A 579 -6.64 10.80 -9.12
CA ASN A 579 -7.92 11.38 -9.52
C ASN A 579 -8.25 11.09 -11.00
N GLU A 580 -7.30 11.27 -11.90
CA GLU A 580 -7.48 10.93 -13.32
C GLU A 580 -7.76 9.46 -13.56
N LEU A 581 -7.06 8.56 -12.84
CA LEU A 581 -7.28 7.13 -12.94
C LEU A 581 -8.69 6.75 -12.49
N ALA A 582 -9.18 7.32 -11.39
CA ALA A 582 -10.51 7.04 -10.89
C ALA A 582 -11.60 7.45 -11.92
N GLN A 583 -11.43 8.57 -12.60
CA GLN A 583 -12.37 9.02 -13.63
C GLN A 583 -12.45 8.08 -14.85
N LYS A 584 -11.43 7.24 -15.07
CA LYS A 584 -11.38 6.26 -16.17
C LYS A 584 -11.97 4.91 -15.80
N SER A 585 -12.43 4.73 -14.58
CA SER A 585 -12.97 3.47 -14.06
C SER A 585 -14.49 3.47 -14.08
N ASP A 586 -15.08 2.35 -14.50
CA ASP A 586 -16.53 2.12 -14.49
C ASP A 586 -17.04 1.56 -13.14
N LEU A 587 -16.17 1.39 -12.15
CA LEU A 587 -16.53 0.82 -10.87
C LEU A 587 -17.28 1.83 -10.01
N GLU A 588 -18.45 1.44 -9.50
CA GLU A 588 -19.37 2.29 -8.74
C GLU A 588 -18.71 2.96 -7.53
N ASN A 589 -17.83 2.24 -6.83
CA ASN A 589 -17.22 2.70 -5.59
C ASN A 589 -15.76 3.18 -5.74
N ILE A 590 -15.33 3.49 -6.95
CA ILE A 590 -13.93 3.85 -7.22
C ILE A 590 -13.50 5.13 -6.48
N GLU A 591 -14.40 6.11 -6.34
CA GLU A 591 -14.10 7.37 -5.65
C GLU A 591 -13.85 7.16 -4.16
N GLN A 592 -14.61 6.25 -3.53
CA GLN A 592 -14.37 5.86 -2.15
C GLN A 592 -13.03 5.12 -2.01
N PHE A 593 -12.76 4.16 -2.90
CA PHE A 593 -11.51 3.42 -2.91
C PHE A 593 -10.30 4.33 -3.11
N LYS A 594 -10.36 5.24 -4.08
CA LYS A 594 -9.33 6.25 -4.32
C LYS A 594 -9.07 7.09 -3.06
N SER A 595 -10.12 7.61 -2.44
CA SER A 595 -9.99 8.43 -1.23
C SER A 595 -9.36 7.64 -0.08
N THR A 596 -9.69 6.35 0.02
CA THR A 596 -9.06 5.44 0.98
C THR A 596 -7.57 5.24 0.67
N MET A 597 -7.21 5.02 -0.60
CA MET A 597 -5.81 4.85 -1.02
C MET A 597 -4.98 6.11 -0.79
N ILE A 598 -5.54 7.30 -1.04
CA ILE A 598 -4.88 8.58 -0.73
C ILE A 598 -4.68 8.72 0.79
N SER A 599 -5.71 8.42 1.58
CA SER A 599 -5.62 8.43 3.03
C SER A 599 -4.54 7.47 3.54
N ASP A 600 -4.47 6.24 3.03
CA ASP A 600 -3.44 5.27 3.39
C ASP A 600 -2.03 5.75 3.03
N GLY A 601 -1.88 6.41 1.88
CA GLY A 601 -0.64 7.06 1.50
C GLY A 601 -0.19 8.11 2.53
N TYR A 602 -1.09 8.96 3.00
CA TYR A 602 -0.83 9.92 4.07
C TYR A 602 -0.50 9.25 5.41
N VAL A 603 -1.20 8.15 5.76
CA VAL A 603 -0.89 7.36 6.97
C VAL A 603 0.54 6.82 6.91
N ARG A 604 0.97 6.27 5.77
CA ARG A 604 2.35 5.79 5.56
C ARG A 604 3.39 6.91 5.71
N ARG A 605 3.03 8.15 5.38
CA ARG A 605 3.84 9.37 5.60
C ARG A 605 3.79 9.87 7.05
N LYS A 606 2.94 9.29 7.90
CA LYS A 606 2.62 9.76 9.26
C LYS A 606 1.91 11.14 9.28
N GLU A 607 1.28 11.52 8.19
CA GLU A 607 0.49 12.74 8.01
C GLU A 607 -1.00 12.47 8.29
N PHE A 608 -1.30 12.03 9.50
CA PHE A 608 -2.65 11.57 9.89
C PHE A 608 -3.74 12.65 9.73
N ASP A 609 -3.41 13.91 9.94
CA ASP A 609 -4.36 15.00 9.77
C ASP A 609 -4.84 15.11 8.31
N GLN A 610 -3.95 14.97 7.35
CA GLN A 610 -4.30 14.96 5.93
C GLN A 610 -5.09 13.69 5.55
N ALA A 611 -4.72 12.54 6.13
CA ALA A 611 -5.45 11.30 5.93
C ALA A 611 -6.91 11.42 6.39
N ILE A 612 -7.14 11.94 7.58
CA ILE A 612 -8.48 12.16 8.14
C ILE A 612 -9.27 13.17 7.30
N LYS A 613 -8.67 14.30 6.95
CA LYS A 613 -9.31 15.33 6.11
C LYS A 613 -9.75 14.77 4.76
N THR A 614 -8.94 13.94 4.12
CA THR A 614 -9.27 13.29 2.84
C THR A 614 -10.55 12.47 2.95
N LEU A 615 -10.66 11.63 3.99
CA LEU A 615 -11.85 10.79 4.20
C LEU A 615 -13.07 11.61 4.64
N VAL A 616 -12.88 12.63 5.48
CA VAL A 616 -13.97 13.52 5.92
C VAL A 616 -14.54 14.30 4.75
N ASN A 617 -13.68 14.85 3.88
CA ASN A 617 -14.12 15.53 2.66
C ASN A 617 -14.93 14.60 1.74
N PHE A 618 -14.44 13.37 1.55
CA PHE A 618 -15.19 12.38 0.78
C PHE A 618 -16.56 12.07 1.43
N TYR A 619 -16.60 11.86 2.74
CA TYR A 619 -17.84 11.57 3.48
C TYR A 619 -18.88 12.71 3.35
N GLN A 620 -18.44 13.96 3.37
CA GLN A 620 -19.32 15.13 3.25
C GLN A 620 -19.90 15.31 1.85
N VAL A 621 -19.13 14.96 0.80
CA VAL A 621 -19.53 15.15 -0.61
C VAL A 621 -20.29 13.94 -1.16
N SER A 622 -20.07 12.75 -0.61
CA SER A 622 -20.65 11.52 -1.15
C SER A 622 -22.13 11.36 -0.76
N PRO A 623 -23.06 11.25 -1.73
CA PRO A 623 -24.48 11.08 -1.45
C PRO A 623 -24.85 9.64 -1.04
N SER A 624 -23.93 8.68 -1.18
CA SER A 624 -24.21 7.26 -0.97
C SER A 624 -24.15 6.87 0.51
N LYS A 625 -25.31 6.55 1.11
CA LYS A 625 -25.40 6.01 2.48
C LYS A 625 -24.91 4.55 2.59
N LYS A 626 -24.80 3.81 1.49
CA LYS A 626 -24.50 2.37 1.51
C LYS A 626 -23.12 2.06 2.08
N ASN A 627 -22.14 2.95 1.87
CA ASN A 627 -20.75 2.76 2.30
C ASN A 627 -20.32 3.74 3.42
N SER A 628 -21.28 4.48 4.00
CA SER A 628 -20.97 5.50 5.01
C SER A 628 -20.35 4.91 6.29
N GLU A 629 -20.75 3.70 6.67
CA GLU A 629 -20.23 3.03 7.85
C GLU A 629 -18.76 2.65 7.71
N GLN A 630 -18.35 2.09 6.57
CA GLN A 630 -16.97 1.73 6.30
C GLN A 630 -16.06 2.96 6.32
N VAL A 631 -16.46 4.05 5.66
CA VAL A 631 -15.71 5.31 5.67
C VAL A 631 -15.64 5.89 7.08
N THR A 632 -16.75 5.86 7.82
CA THR A 632 -16.83 6.33 9.20
C THR A 632 -15.88 5.54 10.11
N ASN A 633 -15.86 4.21 9.98
CA ASN A 633 -14.95 3.35 10.74
C ASN A 633 -13.48 3.63 10.38
N ARG A 634 -13.20 3.87 9.10
CA ARG A 634 -11.85 4.25 8.64
C ARG A 634 -11.41 5.59 9.21
N ILE A 635 -12.30 6.60 9.26
CA ILE A 635 -12.03 7.89 9.90
C ILE A 635 -11.70 7.68 11.38
N LYS A 636 -12.53 6.90 12.11
CA LYS A 636 -12.31 6.59 13.53
C LYS A 636 -10.96 5.92 13.75
N ASN A 637 -10.64 4.88 12.96
CA ASN A 637 -9.37 4.18 13.07
C ASN A 637 -8.18 5.10 12.79
N SER A 638 -8.29 6.01 11.82
CA SER A 638 -7.26 6.99 11.55
C SER A 638 -7.07 7.98 12.72
N ILE A 639 -8.15 8.36 13.41
CA ILE A 639 -8.10 9.21 14.61
C ILE A 639 -7.43 8.45 15.76
N TYR A 640 -7.79 7.18 16.01
CA TYR A 640 -7.16 6.37 17.05
C TYR A 640 -5.66 6.20 16.81
N ASN A 641 -5.28 5.85 15.58
CA ASN A 641 -3.87 5.72 15.20
C ASN A 641 -3.11 7.05 15.34
N TYR A 642 -3.77 8.18 15.05
CA TYR A 642 -3.15 9.49 15.21
C TYR A 642 -2.91 9.82 16.68
N ILE A 643 -3.89 9.57 17.55
CA ILE A 643 -3.76 9.76 18.99
C ILE A 643 -2.62 8.88 19.54
N GLN A 644 -2.56 7.62 19.15
CA GLN A 644 -1.50 6.70 19.52
C GLN A 644 -0.13 7.23 19.08
N PHE A 645 0.02 7.55 17.80
CA PHE A 645 1.27 8.07 17.23
C PHE A 645 1.79 9.33 17.96
N LEU A 646 0.88 10.26 18.27
CA LEU A 646 1.24 11.48 19.00
C LEU A 646 1.69 11.16 20.44
N SER A 647 1.00 10.24 21.10
CA SER A 647 1.33 9.87 22.48
C SER A 647 2.68 9.12 22.56
N GLU A 648 2.92 8.18 21.65
CA GLU A 648 4.21 7.46 21.55
C GLU A 648 5.38 8.38 21.21
N GLY A 649 5.12 9.43 20.42
CA GLY A 649 6.08 10.48 20.11
C GLY A 649 6.25 11.54 21.21
N GLY A 650 5.64 11.38 22.39
CA GLY A 650 5.70 12.36 23.49
C GLY A 650 4.94 13.68 23.24
N ARG A 651 4.17 13.76 22.14
CA ARG A 651 3.43 14.97 21.74
C ARG A 651 2.09 15.10 22.45
N ASN A 652 2.11 14.98 23.76
CA ASN A 652 0.91 14.88 24.60
C ASN A 652 -0.07 16.06 24.46
N LYS A 653 0.44 17.29 24.28
CA LYS A 653 -0.42 18.46 24.02
C LYS A 653 -1.22 18.32 22.73
N ASP A 654 -0.64 17.72 21.72
CA ASP A 654 -1.30 17.53 20.43
C ASP A 654 -2.35 16.41 20.51
N VAL A 655 -2.15 15.39 21.37
CA VAL A 655 -3.19 14.38 21.68
C VAL A 655 -4.49 15.04 22.12
N LEU A 656 -4.41 16.00 23.08
CA LEU A 656 -5.57 16.72 23.59
C LEU A 656 -6.24 17.58 22.50
N LYS A 657 -5.44 18.22 21.63
CA LYS A 657 -5.97 19.02 20.50
C LYS A 657 -6.71 18.14 19.50
N VAL A 658 -6.11 17.03 19.09
CA VAL A 658 -6.70 16.09 18.13
C VAL A 658 -7.98 15.47 18.68
N TYR A 659 -7.97 15.04 19.93
CA TYR A 659 -9.16 14.54 20.59
C TYR A 659 -10.27 15.59 20.61
N LYS A 660 -10.00 16.84 21.04
CA LYS A 660 -10.98 17.93 21.04
C LYS A 660 -11.54 18.22 19.64
N LEU A 661 -10.70 18.12 18.59
CA LEU A 661 -11.11 18.43 17.22
C LEU A 661 -12.07 17.36 16.64
N TYR A 662 -11.82 16.09 16.94
CA TYR A 662 -12.50 14.98 16.26
C TYR A 662 -13.47 14.19 17.15
N SER A 663 -13.41 14.32 18.50
CA SER A 663 -14.19 13.45 19.39
C SER A 663 -15.69 13.54 19.19
N ASP A 664 -16.23 14.76 19.16
CA ASP A 664 -17.69 14.99 19.17
C ASP A 664 -18.37 14.44 17.92
N ASN A 665 -17.71 14.57 16.77
CA ASN A 665 -18.28 14.18 15.49
C ASN A 665 -18.06 12.69 15.17
N TRP A 666 -16.98 12.07 15.67
CA TRP A 666 -16.56 10.78 15.15
C TRP A 666 -16.45 9.67 16.21
N ILE A 667 -15.84 9.92 17.38
CA ILE A 667 -15.44 8.86 18.31
C ILE A 667 -16.18 8.83 19.65
N ARG A 668 -16.83 9.94 20.08
CA ARG A 668 -17.47 10.04 21.42
C ARG A 668 -18.43 8.90 21.77
N LYS A 669 -19.13 8.33 20.80
CA LYS A 669 -20.06 7.21 21.03
C LYS A 669 -19.38 5.84 21.12
N GLN A 670 -18.14 5.74 20.68
CA GLN A 670 -17.38 4.49 20.57
C GLN A 670 -15.93 4.68 21.02
N GLU A 671 -15.75 5.44 22.12
CA GLU A 671 -14.41 5.63 22.70
C GLU A 671 -13.85 4.30 23.19
N ARG A 672 -12.58 4.06 22.86
CA ARG A 672 -11.86 2.84 23.18
C ARG A 672 -11.03 3.00 24.44
N ALA A 673 -10.66 1.89 25.07
CA ALA A 673 -9.81 1.90 26.26
C ALA A 673 -8.44 2.56 25.98
N ASP A 674 -7.83 2.32 24.83
CA ASP A 674 -6.56 2.93 24.43
C ASP A 674 -6.67 4.47 24.29
N THR A 675 -7.77 4.97 23.76
CA THR A 675 -8.03 6.42 23.66
C THR A 675 -8.02 7.09 25.04
N PHE A 676 -8.76 6.50 25.99
CA PHE A 676 -8.77 7.00 27.37
C PHE A 676 -7.40 6.89 28.03
N TYR A 677 -6.65 5.82 27.78
CA TYR A 677 -5.29 5.66 28.27
C TYR A 677 -4.35 6.75 27.76
N TYR A 678 -4.33 7.02 26.44
CA TYR A 678 -3.48 8.07 25.87
C TYR A 678 -3.89 9.47 26.30
N LEU A 679 -5.19 9.71 26.49
CA LEU A 679 -5.69 10.95 27.08
C LEU A 679 -5.21 11.09 28.53
N GLY A 680 -5.28 10.01 29.31
CA GLY A 680 -4.73 9.98 30.66
C GLY A 680 -3.27 10.35 30.71
N LYS A 681 -2.43 9.75 29.84
CA LYS A 681 -1.01 10.10 29.69
C LYS A 681 -0.80 11.57 29.31
N ALA A 682 -1.64 12.10 28.42
CA ALA A 682 -1.55 13.50 28.01
C ALA A 682 -1.89 14.45 29.15
N TYR A 683 -2.90 14.17 29.95
CA TYR A 683 -3.22 14.96 31.16
C TYR A 683 -2.15 14.81 32.24
N GLN A 684 -1.63 13.60 32.46
CA GLN A 684 -0.54 13.34 33.40
C GLN A 684 0.71 14.15 33.06
N SER A 685 1.11 14.15 31.79
CA SER A 685 2.27 14.95 31.34
C SER A 685 2.07 16.45 31.45
N ALA A 686 0.81 16.92 31.49
CA ALA A 686 0.45 18.33 31.74
C ALA A 686 0.32 18.69 33.24
N GLY A 687 0.58 17.72 34.15
CA GLY A 687 0.41 17.88 35.58
C GLY A 687 -1.05 17.87 36.08
N ALA A 688 -2.01 17.59 35.18
CA ALA A 688 -3.43 17.51 35.51
C ALA A 688 -3.82 16.10 35.99
N TYR A 689 -3.24 15.68 37.10
CA TYR A 689 -3.33 14.30 37.59
C TYR A 689 -4.76 13.85 37.92
N SER A 690 -5.63 14.75 38.38
CA SER A 690 -7.04 14.44 38.63
C SER A 690 -7.80 14.07 37.35
N GLU A 691 -7.56 14.80 36.28
CA GLU A 691 -8.17 14.53 34.98
C GLU A 691 -7.56 13.27 34.35
N ALA A 692 -6.24 13.05 34.54
CA ALA A 692 -5.57 11.82 34.14
C ALA A 692 -6.22 10.59 34.77
N LEU A 693 -6.43 10.62 36.08
CA LEU A 693 -7.06 9.52 36.84
C LEU A 693 -8.50 9.23 36.39
N LYS A 694 -9.30 10.29 36.09
CA LYS A 694 -10.64 10.09 35.52
C LYS A 694 -10.58 9.33 34.21
N LYS A 695 -9.62 9.68 33.33
CA LYS A 695 -9.44 8.99 32.04
C LYS A 695 -8.92 7.57 32.22
N TYR A 696 -7.97 7.33 33.09
CA TYR A 696 -7.47 5.99 33.40
C TYR A 696 -8.57 5.08 33.99
N ASN A 697 -9.44 5.60 34.84
CA ASN A 697 -10.57 4.84 35.39
C ASN A 697 -11.57 4.44 34.29
N LEU A 698 -11.82 5.33 33.31
CA LEU A 698 -12.64 5.01 32.15
C LEU A 698 -11.95 3.94 31.26
N ALA A 699 -10.62 4.03 31.10
CA ALA A 699 -9.85 3.00 30.37
C ALA A 699 -9.96 1.64 31.09
N GLU A 700 -9.83 1.61 32.44
CA GLU A 700 -9.97 0.39 33.25
C GLU A 700 -11.36 -0.24 33.10
N GLN A 701 -12.41 0.55 33.21
CA GLN A 701 -13.80 0.08 33.03
C GLN A 701 -13.99 -0.52 31.62
N LYS A 702 -13.45 0.11 30.59
CA LYS A 702 -13.54 -0.38 29.22
C LYS A 702 -12.77 -1.68 29.04
N LEU A 703 -11.52 -1.77 29.50
CA LEU A 703 -10.73 -3.01 29.42
C LEU A 703 -11.39 -4.19 30.13
N LEU A 704 -12.01 -3.94 31.27
CA LEU A 704 -12.70 -4.99 32.02
C LEU A 704 -14.03 -5.40 31.34
N SER A 705 -14.75 -4.47 30.71
CA SER A 705 -16.00 -4.75 29.99
C SER A 705 -15.78 -5.43 28.63
N GLU A 706 -14.70 -5.11 27.93
CA GLU A 706 -14.39 -5.64 26.61
C GLU A 706 -13.77 -7.05 26.64
N ARG A 707 -13.42 -7.58 27.81
CA ARG A 707 -13.02 -8.98 28.00
C ARG A 707 -14.17 -9.99 27.88
N ALA A 708 -15.41 -9.56 27.75
CA ALA A 708 -16.57 -10.40 27.47
C ALA A 708 -16.99 -10.22 26.00
N PRO A 709 -17.43 -11.19 25.28
CA PRO A 709 -16.84 -12.11 24.34
C PRO A 709 -16.48 -11.56 22.93
N ALA A 710 -15.58 -12.18 22.34
CA ALA A 710 -15.02 -12.35 20.98
C ALA A 710 -15.80 -11.90 19.71
N SER A 711 -16.52 -10.80 19.68
CA SER A 711 -17.25 -10.38 18.46
C SER A 711 -16.79 -9.08 17.81
N ILE A 712 -15.80 -8.39 18.38
CA ILE A 712 -15.24 -7.19 17.75
C ILE A 712 -13.74 -7.39 17.63
N SER A 713 -13.28 -7.56 16.40
CA SER A 713 -11.84 -7.63 16.06
C SER A 713 -11.17 -6.27 16.27
N VAL A 714 -11.00 -5.89 17.52
CA VAL A 714 -10.09 -4.82 17.90
C VAL A 714 -8.68 -5.40 17.83
N SER A 715 -7.78 -4.76 17.11
CA SER A 715 -6.36 -5.13 17.12
C SER A 715 -5.88 -5.17 18.57
N GLU A 716 -5.71 -6.36 19.14
CA GLU A 716 -5.22 -6.56 20.52
C GLU A 716 -3.87 -5.86 20.74
N ALA A 717 -3.09 -5.67 19.67
CA ALA A 717 -1.79 -5.04 19.72
C ALA A 717 -1.81 -3.52 20.09
N ALA A 718 -2.96 -2.85 20.01
CA ALA A 718 -3.08 -1.41 20.31
C ALA A 718 -3.66 -1.14 21.70
N MET A 719 -4.19 -2.15 22.40
CA MET A 719 -4.76 -1.97 23.73
C MET A 719 -3.67 -1.94 24.79
N PRO A 720 -3.72 -1.01 25.75
CA PRO A 720 -2.80 -1.01 26.87
C PRO A 720 -3.03 -2.26 27.73
N LYS A 721 -1.95 -2.83 28.25
CA LYS A 721 -2.06 -3.89 29.24
C LYS A 721 -2.62 -3.30 30.52
N ILE A 722 -3.41 -4.08 31.24
CA ILE A 722 -4.01 -3.59 32.48
C ILE A 722 -2.95 -3.25 33.54
N GLU A 723 -1.83 -3.95 33.51
CA GLU A 723 -0.68 -3.69 34.38
C GLU A 723 -0.04 -2.33 34.09
N GLU A 724 0.08 -1.93 32.81
CA GLU A 724 0.58 -0.61 32.41
C GLU A 724 -0.38 0.49 32.89
N LEU A 725 -1.68 0.24 32.80
CA LEU A 725 -2.69 1.16 33.28
C LEU A 725 -2.61 1.36 34.81
N TYR A 726 -2.48 0.28 35.57
CA TYR A 726 -2.32 0.39 37.03
C TYR A 726 -1.04 1.12 37.42
N LEU A 727 0.04 0.92 36.67
CA LEU A 727 1.28 1.66 36.92
C LEU A 727 1.10 3.18 36.70
N THR A 728 0.48 3.58 35.60
CA THR A 728 0.25 5.01 35.32
C THR A 728 -0.77 5.64 36.28
N GLN A 729 -1.77 4.90 36.73
CA GLN A 729 -2.68 5.33 37.79
C GLN A 729 -1.93 5.53 39.11
N ALA A 730 -1.10 4.58 39.52
CA ALA A 730 -0.31 4.67 40.76
C ALA A 730 0.67 5.85 40.73
N GLN A 731 1.33 6.09 39.59
CA GLN A 731 2.18 7.25 39.39
C GLN A 731 1.39 8.57 39.56
N SER A 732 0.20 8.66 38.93
CA SER A 732 -0.63 9.86 39.04
C SER A 732 -1.15 10.11 40.47
N LEU A 733 -1.46 9.05 41.23
CA LEU A 733 -1.85 9.14 42.64
C LEU A 733 -0.68 9.58 43.52
N PHE A 734 0.52 9.07 43.24
CA PHE A 734 1.73 9.49 43.96
C PHE A 734 2.02 10.97 43.77
N GLU A 735 1.92 11.50 42.56
CA GLU A 735 2.11 12.92 42.27
C GLU A 735 1.06 13.82 42.94
N GLN A 736 -0.12 13.26 43.27
CA GLN A 736 -1.14 13.93 44.07
C GLN A 736 -0.91 13.82 45.58
N ASN A 737 0.21 13.25 46.02
CA ASN A 737 0.52 12.93 47.43
C ASN A 737 -0.46 11.92 48.06
N ASN A 738 -1.23 11.16 47.25
CA ASN A 738 -2.13 10.11 47.74
C ASN A 738 -1.38 8.78 47.81
N PHE A 739 -0.44 8.69 48.72
CA PHE A 739 0.50 7.56 48.78
C PHE A 739 -0.19 6.24 49.10
N GLN A 740 -1.23 6.25 49.95
CA GLN A 740 -1.97 5.03 50.28
C GLN A 740 -2.69 4.43 49.10
N SER A 741 -3.39 5.28 48.32
CA SER A 741 -4.09 4.81 47.10
C SER A 741 -3.10 4.42 46.00
N ALA A 742 -1.96 5.10 45.91
CA ALA A 742 -0.89 4.75 44.96
C ALA A 742 -0.36 3.33 45.22
N GLU A 743 -0.11 3.00 46.48
CA GLU A 743 0.34 1.66 46.88
C GLU A 743 -0.71 0.58 46.62
N GLN A 744 -1.97 0.83 47.00
CA GLN A 744 -3.08 -0.10 46.71
C GLN A 744 -3.25 -0.36 45.22
N THR A 745 -3.01 0.66 44.41
CA THR A 745 -3.09 0.53 42.95
C THR A 745 -1.88 -0.24 42.39
N LEU A 746 -0.70 0.00 42.94
CA LEU A 746 0.51 -0.73 42.57
C LEU A 746 0.41 -2.24 42.89
N ASP A 747 -0.26 -2.58 44.00
CA ASP A 747 -0.52 -3.95 44.43
C ASP A 747 -1.51 -4.72 43.54
N LYS A 748 -2.29 -3.99 42.72
CA LYS A 748 -3.15 -4.63 41.70
C LYS A 748 -2.33 -5.26 40.57
N ILE A 749 -1.08 -4.87 40.36
CA ILE A 749 -0.18 -5.45 39.35
C ILE A 749 0.26 -6.83 39.76
N LYS A 750 -0.51 -7.86 39.39
CA LYS A 750 -0.25 -9.25 39.76
C LYS A 750 0.75 -9.97 38.85
N ASN A 751 0.87 -9.49 37.60
CA ASN A 751 1.79 -10.03 36.61
C ASN A 751 2.80 -8.99 36.15
N PRO A 752 3.85 -8.68 36.92
CA PRO A 752 4.83 -7.66 36.52
C PRO A 752 5.62 -8.05 35.29
N GLU A 753 5.71 -9.32 34.92
CA GLU A 753 6.39 -9.76 33.69
C GLU A 753 5.63 -9.33 32.41
N ALA A 754 4.35 -8.99 32.52
CA ALA A 754 3.59 -8.42 31.42
C ALA A 754 4.02 -6.98 31.06
N LEU A 755 4.67 -6.27 31.97
CA LEU A 755 5.19 -4.93 31.75
C LEU A 755 6.45 -4.95 30.88
N SER A 756 6.70 -3.85 30.16
CA SER A 756 7.99 -3.65 29.50
C SER A 756 9.13 -3.58 30.53
N PRO A 757 10.39 -3.88 30.16
CA PRO A 757 11.55 -3.72 31.06
C PRO A 757 11.60 -2.34 31.73
N ALA A 758 11.34 -1.28 30.99
CA ALA A 758 11.32 0.09 31.52
C ALA A 758 10.19 0.29 32.56
N ASP A 759 9.00 -0.28 32.30
CA ASP A 759 7.85 -0.17 33.21
C ASP A 759 8.03 -1.04 34.46
N GLN A 760 8.69 -2.20 34.36
CA GLN A 760 9.07 -3.00 35.53
C GLN A 760 9.98 -2.21 36.46
N ILE A 761 10.98 -1.52 35.92
CA ILE A 761 11.89 -0.66 36.65
C ILE A 761 11.13 0.54 37.24
N ALA A 762 10.26 1.18 36.45
CA ALA A 762 9.42 2.30 36.92
C ALA A 762 8.51 1.87 38.10
N ARG A 763 7.94 0.65 38.04
CA ARG A 763 7.13 0.08 39.13
C ARG A 763 7.93 -0.04 40.44
N VAL A 764 9.13 -0.59 40.35
CA VAL A 764 9.99 -0.78 41.54
C VAL A 764 10.50 0.56 42.04
N ASN A 765 10.83 1.49 41.16
CA ASN A 765 11.19 2.86 41.56
C ASN A 765 10.03 3.55 42.31
N LEU A 766 8.80 3.41 41.83
CA LEU A 766 7.63 3.98 42.50
C LEU A 766 7.41 3.34 43.89
N ALA A 767 7.53 2.01 44.00
CA ALA A 767 7.48 1.33 45.28
C ALA A 767 8.56 1.88 46.25
N SER A 768 9.79 2.03 45.80
CA SER A 768 10.89 2.64 46.56
C SER A 768 10.55 4.06 47.05
N TYR A 769 9.97 4.89 46.19
CA TYR A 769 9.51 6.25 46.59
C TYR A 769 8.44 6.22 47.67
N LEU A 770 7.51 5.25 47.59
CA LEU A 770 6.47 5.10 48.63
C LEU A 770 7.06 4.70 50.00
N TYR A 771 8.05 3.79 50.02
CA TYR A 771 8.79 3.42 51.25
C TYR A 771 9.58 4.60 51.84
N GLU A 772 10.26 5.38 50.97
CA GLU A 772 10.99 6.57 51.41
C GLU A 772 10.05 7.62 51.99
N LYS A 773 8.86 7.85 51.43
CA LYS A 773 7.85 8.78 51.96
C LYS A 773 7.34 8.36 53.36
N ARG A 774 7.41 7.05 53.68
CA ARG A 774 7.12 6.53 55.02
C ARG A 774 8.30 6.61 55.99
N GLY A 775 9.46 7.00 55.51
CA GLY A 775 10.71 7.05 56.27
C GLY A 775 11.47 5.71 56.31
N ASP A 776 10.97 4.70 55.62
CA ASP A 776 11.64 3.38 55.54
C ASP A 776 12.67 3.38 54.38
N ASN A 777 13.77 4.06 54.62
CA ASN A 777 14.85 4.19 53.63
C ASN A 777 15.57 2.84 53.39
N GLU A 778 15.55 1.91 54.35
CA GLU A 778 16.20 0.61 54.15
C GLU A 778 15.43 -0.29 53.18
N SER A 779 14.10 -0.32 53.29
CA SER A 779 13.26 -1.04 52.32
C SER A 779 13.35 -0.41 50.95
N ALA A 780 13.29 0.92 50.86
CA ALA A 780 13.47 1.61 49.57
C ALA A 780 14.79 1.26 48.91
N LEU A 781 15.87 1.25 49.65
CA LEU A 781 17.20 0.90 49.19
C LEU A 781 17.31 -0.54 48.72
N ARG A 782 16.69 -1.51 49.45
CA ARG A 782 16.65 -2.91 49.04
C ARG A 782 15.98 -3.10 47.69
N TYR A 783 14.85 -2.44 47.44
CA TYR A 783 14.17 -2.51 46.15
C TYR A 783 15.01 -1.95 45.01
N LEU A 784 15.64 -0.80 45.20
CA LEU A 784 16.50 -0.18 44.18
C LEU A 784 17.75 -1.00 43.88
N SER A 785 18.40 -1.54 44.94
CA SER A 785 19.59 -2.35 44.79
C SER A 785 19.27 -3.67 44.05
N GLU A 786 18.10 -4.25 44.30
CA GLU A 786 17.65 -5.43 43.58
C GLU A 786 17.39 -5.17 42.11
N VAL A 787 16.75 -4.05 41.77
CA VAL A 787 16.56 -3.64 40.35
C VAL A 787 17.90 -3.47 39.64
N VAL A 788 18.84 -2.76 40.23
CA VAL A 788 20.16 -2.55 39.64
C VAL A 788 20.86 -3.90 39.43
N ARG A 789 20.74 -4.83 40.37
CA ARG A 789 21.32 -6.19 40.28
C ARG A 789 20.69 -7.00 39.14
N VAL A 790 19.36 -7.01 39.06
CA VAL A 790 18.61 -7.83 38.07
C VAL A 790 18.84 -7.32 36.64
N TRP A 791 18.88 -6.01 36.47
CA TRP A 791 19.01 -5.39 35.17
C TRP A 791 20.44 -4.93 34.85
N LYS A 792 21.45 -5.48 35.48
CA LYS A 792 22.87 -5.12 35.29
C LYS A 792 23.31 -5.24 33.82
N ALA A 793 22.73 -6.18 33.06
CA ALA A 793 23.03 -6.37 31.64
C ALA A 793 22.52 -5.20 30.73
N GLN A 794 21.64 -4.36 31.24
CA GLN A 794 21.10 -3.19 30.56
C GLN A 794 21.30 -1.93 31.42
N PRO A 795 22.53 -1.52 31.64
CA PRO A 795 22.89 -0.52 32.66
C PRO A 795 22.25 0.86 32.39
N ASP A 796 22.03 1.22 31.14
CA ASP A 796 21.36 2.47 30.79
C ASP A 796 19.94 2.60 31.36
N LEU A 797 19.21 1.49 31.45
CA LEU A 797 17.84 1.49 32.00
C LEU A 797 17.78 1.70 33.51
N VAL A 798 18.82 1.29 34.23
CA VAL A 798 18.85 1.33 35.71
C VAL A 798 19.73 2.43 36.27
N THR A 799 20.31 3.28 35.41
CA THR A 799 21.19 4.36 35.87
C THR A 799 20.51 5.30 36.86
N ASP A 800 19.28 5.74 36.60
CA ASP A 800 18.54 6.63 37.50
C ASP A 800 18.18 5.93 38.83
N SER A 801 17.90 4.61 38.79
CA SER A 801 17.68 3.78 39.99
C SER A 801 18.97 3.62 40.84
N ALA A 802 20.11 3.45 40.20
CA ALA A 802 21.41 3.36 40.87
C ALA A 802 21.81 4.68 41.51
N ILE A 803 21.61 5.81 40.81
CA ILE A 803 21.86 7.15 41.35
C ILE A 803 21.00 7.38 42.59
N ARG A 804 19.73 7.02 42.50
CA ARG A 804 18.83 7.18 43.65
C ARG A 804 19.21 6.28 44.82
N ALA A 805 19.58 5.02 44.55
CA ALA A 805 20.07 4.13 45.60
C ALA A 805 21.32 4.72 46.29
N ALA A 806 22.24 5.31 45.52
CA ALA A 806 23.42 5.96 46.06
C ALA A 806 23.08 7.20 46.92
N GLN A 807 22.10 7.99 46.50
CA GLN A 807 21.59 9.12 47.32
C GLN A 807 20.96 8.64 48.64
N LEU A 808 20.21 7.53 48.61
CA LEU A 808 19.64 6.93 49.82
C LEU A 808 20.75 6.36 50.75
N TRP A 809 21.80 5.74 50.17
CA TRP A 809 22.97 5.36 50.95
C TRP A 809 23.61 6.55 51.71
N ASN A 810 23.69 7.73 51.03
CA ASN A 810 24.17 8.95 51.65
C ASN A 810 23.24 9.40 52.80
N LYS A 811 21.93 9.36 52.58
CA LYS A 811 20.90 9.73 53.53
C LYS A 811 20.91 8.89 54.81
N ILE A 812 21.35 7.63 54.74
CA ILE A 812 21.51 6.72 55.85
C ILE A 812 22.96 6.70 56.42
N GLU A 813 23.73 7.73 56.12
CA GLU A 813 25.09 7.97 56.58
C GLU A 813 26.12 6.91 56.15
N LYS A 814 25.90 6.28 54.98
CA LYS A 814 26.82 5.31 54.37
C LYS A 814 27.22 5.70 52.93
N PRO A 815 27.76 6.92 52.73
CA PRO A 815 28.01 7.44 51.39
C PRO A 815 29.00 6.60 50.56
N GLN A 816 30.01 5.94 51.21
CA GLN A 816 30.97 5.11 50.52
C GLN A 816 30.29 3.99 49.70
N ARG A 817 29.27 3.31 50.28
CA ARG A 817 28.53 2.24 49.57
C ARG A 817 27.79 2.77 48.35
N GLY A 818 27.23 3.98 48.44
CA GLY A 818 26.62 4.64 47.31
C GLY A 818 27.63 4.94 46.19
N ILE A 819 28.81 5.44 46.56
CA ILE A 819 29.88 5.72 45.62
C ILE A 819 30.40 4.43 44.97
N GLU A 820 30.62 3.35 45.74
CA GLU A 820 31.02 2.03 45.21
C GLU A 820 30.00 1.51 44.16
N MET A 821 28.71 1.59 44.50
CA MET A 821 27.64 1.18 43.55
C MET A 821 27.69 1.98 42.25
N LEU A 822 27.94 3.28 42.28
CA LEU A 822 28.08 4.13 41.08
C LEU A 822 29.37 3.82 40.34
N ASP A 823 30.44 3.45 41.03
CA ASP A 823 31.72 3.01 40.43
C ASP A 823 31.56 1.67 39.71
N ASP A 824 30.80 0.73 40.27
CA ASP A 824 30.49 -0.56 39.64
C ASP A 824 29.67 -0.32 38.36
N MET A 825 28.73 0.64 38.36
CA MET A 825 27.98 1.01 37.18
C MET A 825 28.88 1.59 36.09
N LEU A 826 29.87 2.40 36.42
CA LEU A 826 30.81 2.99 35.46
C LEU A 826 31.73 1.94 34.81
N GLN A 827 31.84 0.71 35.32
CA GLN A 827 32.57 -0.38 34.70
C GLN A 827 31.79 -1.04 33.56
N GLU A 828 30.49 -0.84 33.49
CA GLU A 828 29.63 -1.37 32.44
C GLU A 828 29.60 -0.46 31.21
N LYS A 829 29.14 -1.01 30.10
CA LYS A 829 29.00 -0.23 28.85
C LYS A 829 27.75 0.66 28.91
N ILE A 830 27.92 1.90 29.32
CA ILE A 830 26.85 2.90 29.52
C ILE A 830 26.97 4.02 28.48
N SER A 831 25.85 4.64 28.11
CA SER A 831 25.83 5.82 27.25
C SER A 831 26.53 7.03 27.92
N ILE A 832 27.19 7.87 27.14
CA ILE A 832 27.91 9.07 27.63
C ILE A 832 27.04 9.98 28.49
N ASN A 833 25.76 10.12 28.14
CA ASN A 833 24.83 10.95 28.92
C ASN A 833 24.60 10.38 30.32
N ASN A 834 24.47 9.06 30.44
CA ASN A 834 24.28 8.39 31.73
C ASN A 834 25.57 8.35 32.52
N VAL A 835 26.74 8.20 31.90
CA VAL A 835 28.04 8.36 32.56
C VAL A 835 28.14 9.75 33.24
N ARG A 836 27.74 10.80 32.55
CA ARG A 836 27.72 12.17 33.12
C ARG A 836 26.78 12.28 34.31
N LYS A 837 25.54 11.75 34.20
CA LYS A 837 24.59 11.74 35.32
C LYS A 837 25.18 11.05 36.55
N ILE A 838 25.89 9.94 36.36
CA ILE A 838 26.56 9.22 37.47
C ILE A 838 27.65 10.09 38.10
N TYR A 839 28.52 10.73 37.32
CA TYR A 839 29.56 11.62 37.89
C TYR A 839 28.97 12.84 38.61
N HIS A 840 27.86 13.43 38.10
CA HIS A 840 27.13 14.51 38.81
C HIS A 840 26.59 14.01 40.15
N ALA A 841 25.88 12.89 40.16
CA ALA A 841 25.36 12.34 41.42
C ALA A 841 26.48 11.96 42.39
N LYS A 842 27.57 11.39 41.87
CA LYS A 842 28.73 11.02 42.68
C LYS A 842 29.43 12.25 43.27
N SER A 843 29.54 13.34 42.51
CA SER A 843 30.11 14.61 43.02
C SER A 843 29.22 15.22 44.12
N ASP A 844 27.90 15.28 43.93
CA ASP A 844 26.98 15.84 44.89
C ASP A 844 27.02 15.04 46.22
N ILE A 845 26.96 13.71 46.16
CA ILE A 845 27.09 12.82 47.33
C ILE A 845 28.44 13.03 48.03
N ALA A 846 29.53 13.08 47.28
CA ALA A 846 30.87 13.26 47.83
C ALA A 846 31.07 14.61 48.50
N ILE A 847 30.47 15.70 47.96
CA ILE A 847 30.48 17.04 48.56
C ILE A 847 29.70 17.04 49.87
N GLU A 848 28.49 16.51 49.87
CA GLU A 848 27.68 16.39 51.10
C GLU A 848 28.36 15.56 52.19
N ALA A 849 28.99 14.46 51.80
CA ALA A 849 29.73 13.57 52.71
C ALA A 849 31.13 14.08 53.05
N LYS A 850 31.57 15.22 52.56
CA LYS A 850 32.93 15.79 52.73
C LYS A 850 34.07 14.88 52.26
N LEU A 851 33.82 14.12 51.20
CA LEU A 851 34.77 13.23 50.57
C LEU A 851 35.49 13.97 49.41
N SER A 852 36.30 14.98 49.76
CA SER A 852 36.88 15.93 48.80
C SER A 852 37.63 15.28 47.64
N ASP A 853 38.36 14.16 47.84
CA ASP A 853 39.08 13.49 46.79
C ASP A 853 38.17 12.85 45.73
N VAL A 854 37.06 12.28 46.14
CA VAL A 854 36.06 11.67 45.25
C VAL A 854 35.31 12.79 44.50
N ALA A 855 34.95 13.86 45.18
CA ALA A 855 34.27 15.04 44.60
C ALA A 855 35.18 15.66 43.50
N ILE A 856 36.45 15.89 43.80
CA ILE A 856 37.42 16.44 42.83
C ILE A 856 37.54 15.54 41.60
N LYS A 857 37.70 14.23 41.76
CA LYS A 857 37.80 13.31 40.66
C LYS A 857 36.56 13.31 39.79
N SER A 858 35.36 13.33 40.36
CA SER A 858 34.09 13.32 39.66
C SER A 858 33.87 14.62 38.88
N LEU A 859 34.08 15.76 39.54
CA LEU A 859 33.95 17.10 38.91
C LEU A 859 35.03 17.32 37.83
N ALA A 860 36.26 16.84 38.03
CA ALA A 860 37.31 16.90 37.00
C ALA A 860 36.95 16.16 35.75
N TYR A 861 36.27 15.01 35.87
CA TYR A 861 35.75 14.27 34.68
C TYR A 861 34.68 15.06 33.93
N ILE A 862 33.76 15.74 34.64
CA ILE A 862 32.68 16.54 34.05
C ILE A 862 33.26 17.78 33.32
N VAL A 863 34.22 18.45 33.96
CA VAL A 863 34.82 19.71 33.46
C VAL A 863 35.79 19.44 32.29
N ASN A 864 36.54 18.36 32.35
CA ASN A 864 37.55 17.99 31.35
C ASN A 864 37.27 16.57 30.83
N PRO A 865 36.24 16.35 30.01
CA PRO A 865 35.96 15.05 29.46
C PRO A 865 37.13 14.61 28.55
N GLN A 866 37.61 13.39 28.72
CA GLN A 866 38.62 12.82 27.86
C GLN A 866 38.15 12.80 26.39
N ALA A 867 39.08 12.88 25.45
CA ALA A 867 38.95 13.33 24.06
C ALA A 867 37.85 12.69 23.15
N ASP A 868 37.07 11.71 23.61
CA ASP A 868 36.06 11.03 22.81
C ASP A 868 34.61 11.52 23.03
N SER A 869 34.43 12.54 23.86
CA SER A 869 33.10 13.09 24.12
C SER A 869 32.82 14.27 23.18
N VAL A 870 31.83 14.09 22.29
CA VAL A 870 31.22 15.22 21.57
C VAL A 870 30.96 16.35 22.55
N ALA A 871 31.56 17.51 22.32
CA ALA A 871 31.38 18.71 23.13
C ALA A 871 29.88 19.02 23.22
N THR A 872 29.25 18.68 24.32
CA THR A 872 27.88 19.08 24.58
C THR A 872 27.89 20.55 24.94
N ASN A 873 26.96 21.32 24.36
CA ASN A 873 26.70 22.71 24.69
C ASN A 873 26.06 22.87 26.09
N GLN A 874 26.31 21.98 27.00
CA GLN A 874 25.80 22.11 28.38
C GLN A 874 26.63 23.09 29.15
N ASP A 875 25.94 23.96 29.91
CA ASP A 875 26.55 24.85 30.86
C ASP A 875 27.12 24.05 32.04
N ILE A 876 28.41 24.11 32.24
CA ILE A 876 29.15 23.41 33.31
C ILE A 876 29.79 24.45 34.28
N ALA A 877 29.27 25.65 34.29
CA ALA A 877 29.78 26.75 35.07
C ALA A 877 29.76 26.45 36.59
N ARG A 878 28.69 25.86 37.08
CA ARG A 878 28.58 25.44 38.50
C ARG A 878 29.64 24.45 38.87
N GLU A 879 29.87 23.44 38.04
CA GLU A 879 30.82 22.37 38.27
C GLU A 879 32.26 22.89 38.24
N LYS A 880 32.58 23.82 37.35
CA LYS A 880 33.87 24.53 37.35
C LYS A 880 34.07 25.32 38.63
N TYR A 881 33.05 26.04 39.07
CA TYR A 881 33.11 26.78 40.32
C TYR A 881 33.38 25.86 41.52
N GLN A 882 32.58 24.79 41.69
CA GLN A 882 32.69 23.82 42.78
C GLN A 882 34.05 23.08 42.74
N LEU A 883 34.53 22.71 41.57
CA LEU A 883 35.84 22.06 41.44
C LEU A 883 36.98 23.02 41.90
N GLY A 884 36.95 24.25 41.51
CA GLY A 884 37.89 25.27 41.94
C GLY A 884 37.83 25.48 43.45
N GLU A 885 36.66 25.54 44.05
CA GLU A 885 36.45 25.70 45.50
C GLU A 885 37.03 24.50 46.27
N LEU A 886 36.83 23.27 45.84
CA LEU A 886 37.41 22.07 46.42
C LEU A 886 38.93 22.05 46.34
N TYR A 887 39.52 22.48 45.23
CA TYR A 887 40.96 22.64 45.10
C TYR A 887 41.50 23.74 46.06
N PHE A 888 40.74 24.80 46.20
CA PHE A 888 41.11 25.89 47.11
C PHE A 888 41.10 25.40 48.56
N GLU A 889 40.04 24.73 49.01
CA GLU A 889 39.90 24.15 50.38
C GLU A 889 41.01 23.13 50.67
N LYS A 890 41.47 22.40 49.68
CA LYS A 890 42.56 21.42 49.79
C LYS A 890 43.96 22.07 49.81
N GLY A 891 44.04 23.37 49.56
CA GLY A 891 45.26 24.12 49.49
C GLY A 891 45.99 24.03 48.14
N GLU A 892 45.38 23.47 47.09
CA GLU A 892 45.89 23.33 45.73
C GLU A 892 45.63 24.62 44.92
N MET A 893 46.14 25.77 45.39
CA MET A 893 45.81 27.12 44.89
C MET A 893 45.96 27.26 43.40
N LYS A 894 47.06 26.74 42.80
CA LYS A 894 47.29 26.84 41.39
C LYS A 894 46.24 26.15 40.54
N LYS A 895 45.78 24.95 40.96
CA LYS A 895 44.70 24.24 40.28
C LYS A 895 43.35 24.92 40.42
N ALA A 896 43.09 25.55 41.56
CA ALA A 896 41.88 26.36 41.79
C ALA A 896 41.89 27.58 40.83
N GLU A 897 43.01 28.29 40.70
CA GLU A 897 43.12 29.42 39.79
C GLU A 897 42.99 29.01 38.30
N ASP A 898 43.64 27.91 37.93
CA ASP A 898 43.57 27.36 36.55
C ASP A 898 42.11 26.99 36.20
N THR A 899 41.38 26.37 37.17
CA THR A 899 39.99 25.95 36.98
C THR A 899 39.08 27.18 36.86
N TRP A 900 39.20 28.14 37.74
CA TRP A 900 38.39 29.38 37.73
C TRP A 900 38.72 30.29 36.55
N SER A 901 39.94 30.22 36.01
CA SER A 901 40.30 30.96 34.79
C SER A 901 39.80 30.33 33.51
N SER A 902 39.31 29.06 33.57
CA SER A 902 38.80 28.29 32.40
C SER A 902 37.39 28.61 31.97
N PHE A 903 36.70 29.58 32.61
CA PHE A 903 35.35 29.97 32.18
C PHE A 903 35.38 30.60 30.79
N ALA A 904 34.43 30.15 29.94
CA ALA A 904 34.23 30.68 28.60
C ALA A 904 33.12 31.73 28.58
N ASP A 905 33.09 32.59 27.56
CA ASP A 905 32.06 33.66 27.41
C ASP A 905 30.61 33.13 27.39
N LYS A 906 30.44 31.86 27.07
CA LYS A 906 29.14 31.16 27.05
C LYS A 906 28.72 30.60 28.40
N ASP A 907 29.61 30.53 29.38
CA ASP A 907 29.31 30.02 30.70
C ASP A 907 28.42 31.02 31.49
N ASP A 908 27.61 30.54 32.45
CA ASP A 908 26.72 31.37 33.23
C ASP A 908 27.51 32.48 33.97
N LYS A 909 27.14 33.74 33.74
CA LYS A 909 27.78 34.93 34.28
C LYS A 909 27.81 34.92 35.80
N PHE A 910 26.79 34.35 36.45
CA PHE A 910 26.73 34.30 37.93
C PHE A 910 27.90 33.46 38.48
N TRP A 911 28.08 32.28 38.02
CA TRP A 911 29.16 31.39 38.48
C TRP A 911 30.56 31.90 38.09
N SER A 912 30.68 32.49 36.93
CA SER A 912 31.92 33.12 36.47
C SER A 912 32.31 34.36 37.35
N GLN A 913 31.33 35.18 37.71
CA GLN A 913 31.57 36.30 38.63
C GLN A 913 31.96 35.82 40.03
N LEU A 914 31.24 34.83 40.57
CA LEU A 914 31.52 34.23 41.86
C LEU A 914 32.92 33.58 41.92
N ALA A 915 33.32 32.91 40.86
CA ALA A 915 34.67 32.36 40.72
C ALA A 915 35.75 33.44 40.69
N ASN A 916 35.52 34.54 39.96
CA ASN A 916 36.44 35.69 39.95
C ASN A 916 36.61 36.36 41.31
N GLU A 917 35.52 36.49 42.08
CA GLU A 917 35.57 37.01 43.44
C GLU A 917 36.35 36.08 44.39
N LYS A 918 36.10 34.79 44.31
CA LYS A 918 36.84 33.78 45.07
C LYS A 918 38.33 33.73 44.68
N MET A 919 38.68 33.86 43.43
CA MET A 919 40.05 33.90 42.96
C MET A 919 40.79 35.11 43.50
N LYS A 920 40.18 36.32 43.48
CA LYS A 920 40.74 37.52 44.07
C LYS A 920 40.94 37.38 45.58
N SER A 921 39.99 36.80 46.28
CA SER A 921 40.09 36.49 47.71
C SER A 921 41.19 35.48 48.03
N ALA A 922 41.35 34.44 47.20
CA ALA A 922 42.40 33.45 47.33
C ALA A 922 43.76 34.02 47.09
N GLN A 923 43.97 34.86 46.07
CA GLN A 923 45.19 35.55 45.78
C GLN A 923 45.62 36.49 46.95
N TRP A 924 44.63 37.26 47.47
CA TRP A 924 44.86 38.11 48.63
C TRP A 924 45.28 37.32 49.89
N GLN A 925 44.65 36.17 50.13
CA GLN A 925 45.01 35.30 51.25
C GLN A 925 46.41 34.70 51.11
N ASP A 926 46.83 34.33 49.87
CA ASP A 926 48.18 33.82 49.63
C ASP A 926 49.24 34.91 49.76
N GLU A 927 48.95 36.12 49.28
CA GLU A 927 49.83 37.28 49.51
C GLU A 927 49.93 37.65 50.99
N TYR A 928 48.83 37.63 51.74
CA TYR A 928 48.77 37.85 53.14
C TYR A 928 49.58 36.84 53.96
N LYS A 929 49.43 35.55 53.61
CA LYS A 929 50.26 34.46 54.19
C LYS A 929 51.75 34.64 53.88
N LYS A 930 52.08 35.04 52.65
CA LYS A 930 53.48 35.37 52.26
C LYS A 930 53.97 36.58 53.01
N TYR A 931 53.14 37.61 53.26
CA TYR A 931 53.46 38.77 54.07
C TYR A 931 53.68 38.37 55.50
N LEU A 932 52.82 37.60 56.12
CA LEU A 932 52.99 37.08 57.49
C LEU A 932 54.28 36.30 57.68
N LYS A 933 54.67 35.46 56.67
CA LYS A 933 55.96 34.73 56.69
C LYS A 933 57.16 35.67 56.59
N ARG A 934 57.03 36.88 56.06
CA ARG A 934 58.06 37.87 55.91
C ARG A 934 58.22 38.76 57.16
N ILE A 935 57.27 38.72 58.02
CA ILE A 935 57.35 39.44 59.30
C ILE A 935 58.33 38.64 60.21
N PRO A 936 59.55 39.15 60.52
CA PRO A 936 60.40 38.49 61.49
C PRO A 936 59.68 38.33 62.83
N ALA A 937 59.75 37.13 63.37
CA ALA A 937 59.23 36.93 64.75
C ALA A 937 59.82 38.02 65.61
N ALA A 938 58.96 38.96 66.07
CA ALA A 938 59.35 40.00 66.93
C ALA A 938 60.03 39.33 68.12
N VAL A 939 61.31 39.67 68.24
CA VAL A 939 62.19 39.29 69.35
C VAL A 939 61.44 39.63 70.70
N GLY A 940 61.27 38.61 71.54
CA GLY A 940 60.68 38.73 72.83
C GLY A 940 61.34 39.89 73.60
N VAL A 941 60.49 40.83 74.07
CA VAL A 941 60.90 41.69 75.11
C VAL A 941 60.36 41.09 76.40
N GLN A 942 61.33 40.95 77.30
CA GLN A 942 61.23 40.48 78.66
C GLN A 942 60.04 41.11 79.43
#